data_4c39a1b8019ab964cc8f375c88bec5be
#
_entry.id   4c39a1b8019ab964cc8f375c88bec5be
#
_cell.length_a   1.000
_cell.length_b   1.000
_cell.length_c   1.000
_cell.angle_alpha   90.00
_cell.angle_beta   90.00
_cell.angle_gamma   90.00
#
_symmetry.space_group_name_H-M   'P 1'
#
loop_
_entity.id
_entity.type
_entity.pdbx_description
1 polymer ?
#
loop_
_entity_poly.entity_id
_entity_poly.type
_entity_poly.pdbx_seq_one_letter_code
_entity_poly.pdbx_strand_id
1 'polypeptide(L)'
;MSWFERGLLIWLLLLCLPAQAELRLVLQPAGLSELQRSASQALLVEARRSLPPVLVSRLDSVVPVRWSTALDAEVVGRASATGAVLLNYDRLAALTAVDSEGAQKASRKLLLATLVHELAHLYDRGRYVSREQHPLLQDCQSQQQSLGLIGLPARCRGQAERQFTLSDDPRLLDLAGWPEQMGERGAREVTNHQRDRSPDSYELASPSEFVAVNLEYFLLDPQYACRRPALFAYFRQHFSWAPADVQACSGSYPYLNASLDPSQQALGRIDPERVYAVHYLLAEPNEAWASRWGHSMLRLVVCAPGRPRGPDCMLDVDQHLVLSFRAFVEDVQLSSWDGLTGNYPSRLFILPLTQVVDEYTKLELRSLSSIPLQLNAQEREGLLQQAAQLHWSYDGTYYFINNNCAVETLKLLRSGTANTTLRNLESITPTGLLALLEGRGLADDSVLADRDWAMRRGYFFDSFRERYQVMFDVVRAHLKVPSERVEDWLALGAQQRANWLNMGDQRTTAALLLLEQAAQRRQLLLVRQELKERYLALRDTGHAELNQTEQLMRQLLAESGYLSRPAELLTAGYGLPQADEWQQLQQRSSERRQGLLDMAGSLDEQLLALLDAERRDEIEAGKHNISLLAERLRELHRAGGGLQLR
;
A
#
# COMPACT_ATOMS: atom_id res chain seq x y z
N MET A 1 -30.18 -64.07 -5.49
CA MET A 1 -30.13 -63.07 -4.42
C MET A 1 -31.49 -62.46 -4.21
N SER A 2 -32.12 -62.81 -3.07
CA SER A 2 -33.47 -62.39 -2.72
C SER A 2 -33.53 -60.85 -2.43
N TRP A 3 -34.69 -60.27 -2.58
CA TRP A 3 -34.92 -58.84 -2.27
C TRP A 3 -34.53 -58.49 -0.82
N PHE A 4 -34.50 -59.47 0.07
CA PHE A 4 -34.09 -59.34 1.46
C PHE A 4 -32.58 -59.12 1.60
N GLU A 5 -31.74 -59.72 0.78
CA GLU A 5 -30.29 -59.56 0.82
C GLU A 5 -29.87 -58.17 0.24
N ARG A 6 -30.60 -57.63 -0.75
CA ARG A 6 -30.37 -56.29 -1.27
C ARG A 6 -30.78 -55.18 -0.28
N GLY A 7 -31.86 -55.40 0.48
CA GLY A 7 -32.29 -54.48 1.54
C GLY A 7 -31.31 -54.41 2.70
N LEU A 8 -30.71 -55.54 3.09
CA LEU A 8 -29.72 -55.60 4.17
C LEU A 8 -28.39 -54.95 3.78
N LEU A 9 -27.95 -55.07 2.52
CA LEU A 9 -26.74 -54.40 2.00
C LEU A 9 -26.90 -52.87 1.91
N ILE A 10 -28.08 -52.39 1.53
CA ILE A 10 -28.39 -50.96 1.49
C ILE A 10 -28.49 -50.39 2.91
N TRP A 11 -29.02 -51.13 3.87
CA TRP A 11 -29.06 -50.71 5.28
C TRP A 11 -27.67 -50.69 5.94
N LEU A 12 -26.79 -51.65 5.60
CA LEU A 12 -25.40 -51.66 6.06
C LEU A 12 -24.54 -50.53 5.42
N LEU A 13 -24.82 -50.13 4.18
CA LEU A 13 -24.17 -49.01 3.54
C LEU A 13 -24.61 -47.62 4.08
N LEU A 14 -25.85 -47.55 4.61
CA LEU A 14 -26.35 -46.33 5.27
C LEU A 14 -25.82 -46.14 6.70
N LEU A 15 -25.30 -47.22 7.32
CA LEU A 15 -24.68 -47.17 8.66
C LEU A 15 -23.19 -46.86 8.64
N CYS A 16 -22.53 -46.82 7.46
CA CYS A 16 -21.16 -46.37 7.28
C CYS A 16 -21.10 -44.89 6.87
N LEU A 17 -21.86 -44.00 7.52
CA LEU A 17 -21.49 -42.60 7.56
C LEU A 17 -20.17 -42.55 8.34
N PRO A 18 -19.08 -41.98 7.76
CA PRO A 18 -17.86 -41.78 8.53
C PRO A 18 -18.27 -40.96 9.74
N ALA A 19 -18.12 -41.48 10.93
CA ALA A 19 -18.19 -40.71 12.15
C ALA A 19 -17.08 -39.65 12.00
N GLN A 20 -17.44 -38.44 11.58
CA GLN A 20 -16.50 -37.34 11.58
C GLN A 20 -16.08 -37.18 13.04
N ALA A 21 -14.81 -37.44 13.29
CA ALA A 21 -14.23 -37.23 14.61
C ALA A 21 -14.42 -35.76 14.96
N GLU A 22 -15.33 -35.51 15.90
CA GLU A 22 -15.68 -34.16 16.30
C GLU A 22 -14.65 -33.67 17.32
N LEU A 23 -14.06 -32.50 17.13
CA LEU A 23 -13.10 -31.88 18.05
C LEU A 23 -13.68 -31.85 19.48
N ARG A 24 -12.97 -32.47 20.42
CA ARG A 24 -13.24 -32.41 21.85
C ARG A 24 -12.08 -31.77 22.58
N LEU A 25 -12.33 -30.60 23.19
CA LEU A 25 -11.41 -29.99 24.12
C LEU A 25 -11.60 -30.68 25.47
N VAL A 26 -10.59 -31.42 25.91
CA VAL A 26 -10.69 -32.28 27.11
C VAL A 26 -9.86 -31.66 28.23
N LEU A 27 -10.56 -31.13 29.26
CA LEU A 27 -9.89 -30.60 30.45
C LEU A 27 -9.23 -31.74 31.23
N GLN A 28 -7.96 -31.59 31.55
CA GLN A 28 -7.25 -32.41 32.51
C GLN A 28 -7.47 -31.85 33.93
N PRO A 29 -8.30 -32.47 34.78
CA PRO A 29 -8.82 -31.84 35.99
C PRO A 29 -7.90 -31.98 37.22
N ALA A 30 -6.69 -32.50 37.07
CA ALA A 30 -5.78 -32.73 38.19
C ALA A 30 -5.49 -31.43 38.98
N GLY A 31 -5.76 -31.45 40.29
CA GLY A 31 -5.52 -30.33 41.21
C GLY A 31 -6.58 -29.21 41.17
N LEU A 32 -7.68 -29.35 40.42
CA LEU A 32 -8.73 -28.32 40.32
C LEU A 32 -9.86 -28.56 41.31
N SER A 33 -10.32 -27.50 41.98
CA SER A 33 -11.58 -27.51 42.71
C SER A 33 -12.79 -27.67 41.78
N GLU A 34 -13.97 -28.01 42.31
CA GLU A 34 -15.18 -28.14 41.52
C GLU A 34 -15.59 -26.86 40.79
N LEU A 35 -15.45 -25.69 41.45
CA LEU A 35 -15.71 -24.38 40.87
C LEU A 35 -14.74 -24.10 39.69
N GLN A 36 -13.46 -24.33 39.91
CA GLN A 36 -12.43 -24.17 38.88
C GLN A 36 -12.65 -25.07 37.66
N ARG A 37 -13.06 -26.34 37.92
CA ARG A 37 -13.40 -27.31 36.88
C ARG A 37 -14.58 -26.84 36.05
N SER A 38 -15.67 -26.42 36.72
CA SER A 38 -16.88 -25.94 36.06
C SER A 38 -16.60 -24.68 35.21
N ALA A 39 -15.88 -23.70 35.76
CA ALA A 39 -15.48 -22.50 35.02
C ALA A 39 -14.60 -22.81 33.81
N SER A 40 -13.62 -23.71 33.96
CA SER A 40 -12.76 -24.15 32.86
C SER A 40 -13.57 -24.89 31.79
N GLN A 41 -14.45 -25.77 32.14
CA GLN A 41 -15.32 -26.48 31.18
C GLN A 41 -16.20 -25.50 30.39
N ALA A 42 -16.79 -24.49 31.07
CA ALA A 42 -17.59 -23.45 30.43
C ALA A 42 -16.75 -22.65 29.41
N LEU A 43 -15.49 -22.34 29.74
CA LEU A 43 -14.54 -21.68 28.82
C LEU A 43 -14.26 -22.55 27.57
N LEU A 44 -14.02 -23.87 27.74
CA LEU A 44 -13.77 -24.77 26.64
C LEU A 44 -14.97 -24.91 25.70
N VAL A 45 -16.18 -24.96 26.25
CA VAL A 45 -17.44 -24.99 25.47
C VAL A 45 -17.60 -23.71 24.66
N GLU A 46 -17.31 -22.56 25.25
CA GLU A 46 -17.36 -21.26 24.58
C GLU A 46 -16.35 -21.18 23.45
N ALA A 47 -15.08 -21.55 23.71
CA ALA A 47 -14.03 -21.59 22.70
C ALA A 47 -14.42 -22.47 21.51
N ARG A 48 -14.90 -23.68 21.78
CA ARG A 48 -15.34 -24.58 20.70
C ARG A 48 -16.49 -24.00 19.86
N ARG A 49 -17.43 -23.28 20.46
CA ARG A 49 -18.56 -22.64 19.77
C ARG A 49 -18.14 -21.50 18.86
N SER A 50 -17.04 -20.81 19.18
CA SER A 50 -16.51 -19.74 18.34
C SER A 50 -15.72 -20.21 17.12
N LEU A 51 -15.36 -21.51 17.05
CA LEU A 51 -14.52 -22.03 15.98
C LEU A 51 -15.31 -22.33 14.69
N PRO A 52 -14.72 -22.05 13.50
CA PRO A 52 -15.30 -22.45 12.21
C PRO A 52 -15.43 -23.97 12.09
N PRO A 53 -16.48 -24.49 11.42
CA PRO A 53 -16.65 -25.94 11.22
C PRO A 53 -15.45 -26.61 10.55
N VAL A 54 -14.80 -25.93 9.59
CA VAL A 54 -13.60 -26.44 8.90
C VAL A 54 -12.44 -26.59 9.87
N LEU A 55 -12.24 -25.65 10.80
CA LEU A 55 -11.22 -25.75 11.83
C LEU A 55 -11.49 -26.92 12.77
N VAL A 56 -12.73 -27.03 13.24
CA VAL A 56 -13.17 -28.14 14.11
C VAL A 56 -12.95 -29.52 13.45
N SER A 57 -13.21 -29.63 12.14
CA SER A 57 -13.08 -30.90 11.42
C SER A 57 -11.64 -31.31 11.08
N ARG A 58 -10.71 -30.34 11.13
CA ARG A 58 -9.30 -30.58 10.76
C ARG A 58 -8.35 -30.70 11.95
N LEU A 59 -8.74 -30.25 13.12
CA LEU A 59 -7.98 -30.49 14.34
C LEU A 59 -8.11 -31.92 14.78
N ASP A 60 -7.13 -32.38 15.55
CA ASP A 60 -7.21 -33.70 16.19
C ASP A 60 -8.52 -33.86 16.97
N SER A 61 -9.09 -35.03 16.92
CA SER A 61 -10.38 -35.29 17.56
C SER A 61 -10.41 -35.06 19.07
N VAL A 62 -9.25 -35.09 19.73
CA VAL A 62 -9.07 -34.82 21.17
C VAL A 62 -7.88 -33.88 21.37
N VAL A 63 -8.14 -32.69 21.86
CA VAL A 63 -7.12 -31.73 22.29
C VAL A 63 -7.13 -31.63 23.81
N PRO A 64 -6.12 -32.14 24.51
CA PRO A 64 -6.00 -31.99 25.96
C PRO A 64 -5.74 -30.53 26.34
N VAL A 65 -6.48 -30.02 27.31
CA VAL A 65 -6.27 -28.69 27.89
C VAL A 65 -5.97 -28.86 29.37
N ARG A 66 -4.88 -28.26 29.85
CA ARG A 66 -4.49 -28.32 31.25
C ARG A 66 -3.97 -26.98 31.77
N TRP A 67 -4.18 -26.75 33.05
CA TRP A 67 -3.55 -25.68 33.78
C TRP A 67 -2.14 -26.07 34.17
N SER A 68 -1.17 -25.18 33.96
CA SER A 68 0.26 -25.43 34.18
C SER A 68 0.88 -24.34 35.04
N THR A 69 1.64 -24.74 36.06
CA THR A 69 2.48 -23.85 36.87
C THR A 69 3.90 -23.69 36.30
N ALA A 70 4.18 -24.35 35.18
CA ALA A 70 5.50 -24.30 34.52
C ALA A 70 5.61 -23.19 33.45
N LEU A 71 4.56 -22.37 33.27
CA LEU A 71 4.59 -21.22 32.36
C LEU A 71 5.07 -19.98 33.12
N ASP A 72 5.87 -19.16 32.45
CA ASP A 72 6.29 -17.86 32.99
C ASP A 72 5.08 -16.95 33.26
N ALA A 73 5.16 -16.06 34.22
CA ALA A 73 4.03 -15.22 34.67
C ALA A 73 3.40 -14.38 33.54
N GLU A 74 4.19 -14.00 32.55
CA GLU A 74 3.73 -13.22 31.39
C GLU A 74 3.02 -14.07 30.33
N VAL A 75 3.27 -15.38 30.28
CA VAL A 75 2.70 -16.31 29.31
C VAL A 75 1.34 -16.77 29.80
N VAL A 76 0.27 -16.41 29.07
CA VAL A 76 -1.10 -16.79 29.43
C VAL A 76 -1.45 -18.22 29.01
N GLY A 77 -0.93 -18.69 27.90
CA GLY A 77 -1.08 -20.07 27.39
C GLY A 77 0.01 -20.44 26.41
N ARG A 78 0.06 -21.74 26.04
CA ARG A 78 1.00 -22.26 25.04
C ARG A 78 0.49 -23.58 24.45
N ALA A 79 0.55 -23.70 23.11
CA ALA A 79 0.35 -24.99 22.44
C ALA A 79 1.62 -25.82 22.53
N SER A 80 1.52 -27.02 23.08
CA SER A 80 2.65 -27.95 23.18
C SER A 80 2.95 -28.63 21.83
N ALA A 81 4.17 -29.14 21.67
CA ALA A 81 4.56 -29.94 20.51
C ALA A 81 3.70 -31.23 20.37
N THR A 82 3.16 -31.72 21.47
CA THR A 82 2.31 -32.92 21.52
C THR A 82 0.82 -32.66 21.25
N GLY A 83 0.47 -31.43 20.85
CA GLY A 83 -0.93 -31.07 20.52
C GLY A 83 -1.82 -30.72 21.72
N ALA A 84 -1.27 -30.57 22.92
CA ALA A 84 -2.01 -30.11 24.10
C ALA A 84 -1.92 -28.58 24.26
N VAL A 85 -2.97 -27.97 24.78
CA VAL A 85 -2.97 -26.56 25.18
C VAL A 85 -2.70 -26.43 26.68
N LEU A 86 -1.72 -25.63 27.04
CA LEU A 86 -1.36 -25.28 28.41
C LEU A 86 -1.91 -23.89 28.72
N LEU A 87 -2.64 -23.73 29.80
CA LEU A 87 -3.07 -22.44 30.33
C LEU A 87 -2.32 -22.16 31.64
N ASN A 88 -1.94 -20.90 31.86
CA ASN A 88 -1.20 -20.51 33.04
C ASN A 88 -2.08 -20.62 34.30
N TYR A 89 -1.64 -21.43 35.27
CA TYR A 89 -2.36 -21.68 36.52
C TYR A 89 -2.62 -20.40 37.32
N ASP A 90 -1.73 -19.41 37.28
CA ASP A 90 -1.84 -18.13 38.00
C ASP A 90 -3.07 -17.32 37.56
N ARG A 91 -3.60 -17.57 36.34
CA ARG A 91 -4.80 -16.93 35.80
C ARG A 91 -6.11 -17.60 36.24
N LEU A 92 -6.04 -18.79 36.83
CA LEU A 92 -7.21 -19.58 37.22
C LEU A 92 -8.00 -18.91 38.36
N ALA A 93 -7.32 -18.30 39.31
CA ALA A 93 -7.96 -17.60 40.41
C ALA A 93 -8.87 -16.46 39.93
N ALA A 94 -8.40 -15.68 38.93
CA ALA A 94 -9.16 -14.56 38.37
C ALA A 94 -10.39 -15.05 37.55
N LEU A 95 -10.32 -16.25 36.94
CA LEU A 95 -11.45 -16.87 36.23
C LEU A 95 -12.61 -17.22 37.16
N THR A 96 -12.31 -17.48 38.45
CA THR A 96 -13.28 -17.94 39.47
C THR A 96 -13.56 -16.88 40.54
N ALA A 97 -13.01 -15.66 40.42
CA ALA A 97 -13.20 -14.59 41.37
C ALA A 97 -14.68 -14.14 41.43
N VAL A 98 -15.27 -14.18 42.63
CA VAL A 98 -16.69 -13.82 42.85
C VAL A 98 -16.82 -12.32 43.14
N ASP A 99 -15.78 -11.71 43.66
CA ASP A 99 -15.84 -10.35 44.24
C ASP A 99 -15.74 -9.20 43.22
N SER A 100 -15.51 -9.50 41.94
CA SER A 100 -15.39 -8.51 40.84
C SER A 100 -15.84 -9.07 39.51
N GLU A 101 -17.09 -8.86 39.14
CA GLU A 101 -17.67 -9.29 37.86
C GLU A 101 -16.90 -8.74 36.65
N GLY A 102 -16.42 -7.48 36.74
CA GLY A 102 -15.62 -6.84 35.69
C GLY A 102 -14.26 -7.54 35.47
N ALA A 103 -13.54 -7.86 36.55
CA ALA A 103 -12.25 -8.55 36.46
C ALA A 103 -12.42 -9.99 35.99
N GLN A 104 -13.47 -10.69 36.43
CA GLN A 104 -13.80 -12.02 35.97
C GLN A 104 -14.09 -12.05 34.46
N LYS A 105 -14.90 -11.10 33.96
CA LYS A 105 -15.22 -10.96 32.54
C LYS A 105 -13.99 -10.66 31.70
N ALA A 106 -13.12 -9.77 32.15
CA ALA A 106 -11.86 -9.45 31.48
C ALA A 106 -10.92 -10.66 31.42
N SER A 107 -10.75 -11.37 32.55
CA SER A 107 -9.95 -12.60 32.63
C SER A 107 -10.50 -13.71 31.74
N ARG A 108 -11.82 -13.89 31.71
CA ARG A 108 -12.47 -14.86 30.83
C ARG A 108 -12.24 -14.52 29.37
N LYS A 109 -12.37 -13.25 28.98
CA LYS A 109 -12.09 -12.79 27.60
C LYS A 109 -10.65 -13.07 27.21
N LEU A 110 -9.68 -12.75 28.06
CA LEU A 110 -8.27 -13.02 27.84
C LEU A 110 -7.98 -14.51 27.64
N LEU A 111 -8.51 -15.36 28.54
CA LEU A 111 -8.31 -16.82 28.45
C LEU A 111 -9.00 -17.43 27.25
N LEU A 112 -10.17 -16.92 26.84
CA LEU A 112 -10.85 -17.34 25.62
C LEU A 112 -10.01 -17.00 24.38
N ALA A 113 -9.50 -15.77 24.30
CA ALA A 113 -8.62 -15.30 23.25
C ALA A 113 -7.35 -16.17 23.16
N THR A 114 -6.69 -16.38 24.31
CA THR A 114 -5.52 -17.26 24.39
C THR A 114 -5.83 -18.69 23.92
N LEU A 115 -6.96 -19.26 24.34
CA LEU A 115 -7.32 -20.62 23.94
C LEU A 115 -7.56 -20.72 22.43
N VAL A 116 -8.22 -19.72 21.83
CA VAL A 116 -8.42 -19.62 20.37
C VAL A 116 -7.08 -19.47 19.66
N HIS A 117 -6.19 -18.62 20.18
CA HIS A 117 -4.83 -18.40 19.67
C HIS A 117 -4.02 -19.71 19.61
N GLU A 118 -4.01 -20.47 20.70
CA GLU A 118 -3.27 -21.74 20.77
C GLU A 118 -3.90 -22.81 19.86
N LEU A 119 -5.22 -22.82 19.72
CA LEU A 119 -5.91 -23.68 18.75
C LEU A 119 -5.61 -23.27 17.30
N ALA A 120 -5.40 -21.99 17.02
CA ALA A 120 -4.94 -21.51 15.72
C ALA A 120 -3.54 -22.04 15.38
N HIS A 121 -2.61 -22.06 16.34
CA HIS A 121 -1.30 -22.69 16.14
C HIS A 121 -1.41 -24.19 15.83
N LEU A 122 -2.28 -24.90 16.54
CA LEU A 122 -2.50 -26.34 16.24
C LEU A 122 -3.09 -26.52 14.83
N TYR A 123 -4.01 -25.65 14.44
CA TYR A 123 -4.60 -25.66 13.12
C TYR A 123 -3.57 -25.32 12.02
N ASP A 124 -2.71 -24.33 12.24
CA ASP A 124 -1.69 -23.89 11.29
C ASP A 124 -0.62 -24.95 10.99
N ARG A 125 -0.38 -25.89 11.91
CA ARG A 125 0.50 -27.06 11.66
C ARG A 125 -0.02 -28.00 10.58
N GLY A 126 -1.30 -27.90 10.22
CA GLY A 126 -1.90 -28.67 9.14
C GLY A 126 -1.43 -28.21 7.76
N ARG A 127 -1.32 -29.16 6.81
CA ARG A 127 -0.98 -28.83 5.42
C ARG A 127 -2.26 -28.59 4.61
N TYR A 128 -2.31 -27.46 3.91
CA TYR A 128 -3.47 -27.03 3.10
C TYR A 128 -3.14 -27.04 1.60
N VAL A 129 -2.74 -28.22 1.09
CA VAL A 129 -2.45 -28.39 -0.34
C VAL A 129 -3.75 -28.71 -1.08
N SER A 130 -4.14 -27.86 -2.03
CA SER A 130 -5.27 -28.17 -2.90
C SER A 130 -4.94 -29.30 -3.88
N ARG A 131 -5.98 -29.99 -4.40
CA ARG A 131 -5.78 -31.02 -5.43
C ARG A 131 -5.06 -30.48 -6.67
N GLU A 132 -5.24 -29.19 -6.98
CA GLU A 132 -4.60 -28.51 -8.12
C GLU A 132 -3.13 -28.18 -7.86
N GLN A 133 -2.77 -27.94 -6.60
CA GLN A 133 -1.38 -27.62 -6.20
C GLN A 133 -0.49 -28.85 -6.06
N HIS A 134 -1.07 -30.02 -5.81
CA HIS A 134 -0.33 -31.27 -5.62
C HIS A 134 0.61 -31.63 -6.78
N PRO A 135 0.17 -31.61 -8.06
CA PRO A 135 1.05 -31.91 -9.18
C PRO A 135 2.19 -30.89 -9.34
N LEU A 136 1.88 -29.59 -9.12
CA LEU A 136 2.87 -28.52 -9.18
C LEU A 136 3.95 -28.71 -8.11
N LEU A 137 3.54 -29.04 -6.87
CA LEU A 137 4.47 -29.27 -5.78
C LEU A 137 5.41 -30.45 -6.08
N GLN A 138 4.87 -31.57 -6.56
CA GLN A 138 5.67 -32.74 -6.91
C GLN A 138 6.67 -32.44 -8.04
N ASP A 139 6.21 -31.73 -9.08
CA ASP A 139 7.06 -31.30 -10.19
C ASP A 139 8.18 -30.36 -9.70
N CYS A 140 7.84 -29.37 -8.87
CA CYS A 140 8.81 -28.40 -8.34
C CYS A 140 9.84 -29.06 -7.39
N GLN A 141 9.43 -29.99 -6.55
CA GLN A 141 10.34 -30.74 -5.70
C GLN A 141 11.31 -31.61 -6.53
N SER A 142 10.80 -32.28 -7.57
CA SER A 142 11.63 -33.06 -8.50
C SER A 142 12.62 -32.19 -9.25
N GLN A 143 12.19 -31.02 -9.73
CA GLN A 143 13.06 -30.07 -10.44
C GLN A 143 14.11 -29.44 -9.54
N GLN A 144 13.78 -29.13 -8.28
CA GLN A 144 14.75 -28.65 -7.30
C GLN A 144 15.85 -29.69 -7.04
N GLN A 145 15.47 -30.95 -6.90
CA GLN A 145 16.43 -32.04 -6.69
C GLN A 145 17.37 -32.24 -7.89
N SER A 146 16.88 -31.99 -9.11
CA SER A 146 17.65 -32.21 -10.33
C SER A 146 18.46 -30.99 -10.79
N LEU A 147 17.93 -29.77 -10.63
CA LEU A 147 18.49 -28.52 -11.18
C LEU A 147 19.11 -27.61 -10.10
N GLY A 148 18.85 -27.87 -8.84
CA GLY A 148 19.19 -26.96 -7.73
C GLY A 148 18.38 -25.66 -7.76
N LEU A 149 18.62 -24.77 -6.81
CA LEU A 149 17.86 -23.50 -6.66
C LEU A 149 18.07 -22.55 -7.84
N ILE A 150 19.28 -22.50 -8.43
CA ILE A 150 19.62 -21.57 -9.52
C ILE A 150 18.89 -21.94 -10.83
N GLY A 151 18.72 -23.24 -11.09
CA GLY A 151 18.07 -23.74 -12.30
C GLY A 151 16.56 -23.84 -12.25
N LEU A 152 15.92 -23.52 -11.12
CA LEU A 152 14.48 -23.66 -10.95
C LEU A 152 13.70 -22.74 -11.89
N PRO A 153 12.70 -23.27 -12.61
CA PRO A 153 11.74 -22.45 -13.35
C PRO A 153 11.03 -21.43 -12.44
N ALA A 154 10.64 -20.28 -12.98
CA ALA A 154 9.98 -19.24 -12.23
C ALA A 154 8.74 -19.74 -11.45
N ARG A 155 7.95 -20.67 -12.03
CA ARG A 155 6.77 -21.28 -11.39
C ARG A 155 7.10 -22.11 -10.13
N CYS A 156 8.35 -22.58 -10.00
CA CYS A 156 8.79 -23.42 -8.89
C CYS A 156 9.57 -22.68 -7.81
N ARG A 157 9.99 -21.45 -8.07
CA ARG A 157 10.76 -20.66 -7.11
C ARG A 157 9.90 -20.38 -5.87
N GLY A 158 10.44 -20.67 -4.70
CA GLY A 158 9.74 -20.58 -3.42
C GLY A 158 8.62 -21.60 -3.20
N GLN A 159 8.31 -22.50 -4.16
CA GLN A 159 7.26 -23.53 -3.99
C GLN A 159 7.79 -24.82 -3.38
N ALA A 160 9.01 -25.22 -3.70
CA ALA A 160 9.58 -26.48 -3.26
C ALA A 160 9.85 -26.51 -1.75
N GLU A 161 10.11 -25.38 -1.14
CA GLU A 161 10.39 -25.20 0.29
C GLU A 161 9.16 -24.95 1.14
N ARG A 162 8.00 -24.67 0.51
CA ARG A 162 6.76 -24.40 1.21
C ARG A 162 6.27 -25.60 2.01
N GLN A 163 5.83 -25.32 3.23
CA GLN A 163 5.17 -26.31 4.10
C GLN A 163 3.66 -26.38 3.82
N PHE A 164 3.11 -25.44 3.09
CA PHE A 164 1.67 -25.31 2.78
C PHE A 164 0.79 -25.19 4.03
N THR A 165 1.31 -24.56 5.06
CA THR A 165 0.53 -24.11 6.22
C THR A 165 -0.18 -22.80 5.88
N LEU A 166 -1.05 -22.33 6.75
CA LEU A 166 -1.72 -21.04 6.60
C LEU A 166 -0.71 -19.88 6.70
N SER A 167 0.22 -19.99 7.65
CA SER A 167 1.31 -19.03 7.85
C SER A 167 2.35 -19.01 6.73
N ASP A 168 2.28 -19.97 5.80
CA ASP A 168 3.14 -20.07 4.62
C ASP A 168 2.37 -19.77 3.31
N ASP A 169 1.14 -19.28 3.40
CA ASP A 169 0.36 -18.87 2.22
C ASP A 169 0.86 -17.52 1.69
N PRO A 170 1.44 -17.46 0.47
CA PRO A 170 1.94 -16.22 -0.11
C PRO A 170 0.89 -15.10 -0.18
N ARG A 171 -0.39 -15.45 -0.40
CA ARG A 171 -1.47 -14.46 -0.43
C ARG A 171 -1.70 -13.87 0.96
N LEU A 172 -1.73 -14.69 2.01
CA LEU A 172 -1.87 -14.20 3.38
C LEU A 172 -0.71 -13.29 3.77
N LEU A 173 0.52 -13.70 3.42
CA LEU A 173 1.72 -12.92 3.71
C LEU A 173 1.77 -11.59 2.93
N ASP A 174 1.28 -11.57 1.69
CA ASP A 174 1.12 -10.31 0.94
C ASP A 174 0.02 -9.42 1.54
N LEU A 175 -1.10 -9.99 2.00
CA LEU A 175 -2.15 -9.25 2.72
C LEU A 175 -1.64 -8.65 4.02
N ALA A 176 -0.76 -9.37 4.71
CA ALA A 176 -0.09 -8.95 5.93
C ALA A 176 1.02 -7.90 5.68
N GLY A 177 1.35 -7.63 4.40
CA GLY A 177 2.53 -6.82 4.07
C GLY A 177 3.85 -7.44 4.55
N TRP A 178 3.92 -8.77 4.67
CA TRP A 178 5.12 -9.45 5.17
C TRP A 178 6.27 -9.31 4.18
N PRO A 179 7.45 -8.79 4.59
CA PRO A 179 8.54 -8.52 3.67
C PRO A 179 9.13 -9.80 3.08
N GLU A 180 9.53 -9.72 1.81
CA GLU A 180 10.29 -10.77 1.14
C GLU A 180 11.76 -10.66 1.50
N GLN A 181 12.43 -11.80 1.67
CA GLN A 181 13.85 -11.85 1.97
C GLN A 181 14.69 -11.44 0.75
N MET A 182 15.66 -10.57 0.97
CA MET A 182 16.50 -10.05 -0.10
C MET A 182 17.36 -11.17 -0.71
N GLY A 183 17.29 -11.32 -2.04
CA GLY A 183 18.09 -12.31 -2.78
C GLY A 183 17.48 -13.72 -2.84
N GLU A 184 16.49 -14.03 -2.01
CA GLU A 184 15.80 -15.33 -1.97
C GLU A 184 14.33 -15.17 -2.36
N ARG A 185 14.05 -15.30 -3.66
CA ARG A 185 12.70 -15.11 -4.19
C ARG A 185 11.70 -16.09 -3.58
N GLY A 186 10.63 -15.54 -3.03
CA GLY A 186 9.54 -16.30 -2.39
C GLY A 186 9.79 -16.63 -0.93
N ALA A 187 11.01 -16.46 -0.40
CA ALA A 187 11.27 -16.52 1.03
C ALA A 187 10.82 -15.22 1.70
N ARG A 188 10.41 -15.33 2.97
CA ARG A 188 9.95 -14.20 3.77
C ARG A 188 10.88 -13.96 4.93
N GLU A 189 10.97 -12.70 5.36
CA GLU A 189 11.66 -12.36 6.60
C GLU A 189 11.05 -13.10 7.79
N VAL A 190 11.85 -13.38 8.82
CA VAL A 190 11.37 -14.08 10.02
C VAL A 190 10.39 -13.21 10.80
N THR A 191 10.65 -11.90 10.87
CA THR A 191 9.85 -10.91 11.60
C THR A 191 9.31 -9.84 10.65
N ASN A 192 8.20 -9.21 11.04
CA ASN A 192 7.67 -8.05 10.34
C ASN A 192 7.90 -6.80 11.20
N HIS A 193 8.46 -5.76 10.62
CA HIS A 193 8.74 -4.50 11.33
C HIS A 193 7.61 -3.48 11.24
N GLN A 194 6.52 -3.82 10.56
CA GLN A 194 5.35 -2.96 10.40
C GLN A 194 4.56 -2.88 11.70
N ARG A 195 4.64 -1.75 12.41
CA ARG A 195 4.00 -1.58 13.72
C ARG A 195 2.71 -0.78 13.68
N ASP A 196 2.43 -0.14 12.57
CA ASP A 196 1.33 0.81 12.47
C ASP A 196 -0.02 0.09 12.53
N ARG A 197 -0.85 0.51 13.49
CA ARG A 197 -2.22 0.01 13.69
C ARG A 197 -2.35 -1.51 13.77
N SER A 198 -1.35 -2.17 14.32
CA SER A 198 -1.47 -3.57 14.72
C SER A 198 -2.41 -3.70 15.93
N PRO A 199 -3.29 -4.71 15.97
CA PRO A 199 -4.13 -4.97 17.13
C PRO A 199 -3.32 -5.49 18.32
N ASP A 200 -2.26 -6.23 18.02
CA ASP A 200 -1.26 -6.75 18.96
C ASP A 200 0.07 -6.90 18.23
N SER A 201 1.11 -6.21 18.72
CA SER A 201 2.44 -6.25 18.13
C SER A 201 3.06 -7.67 18.08
N TYR A 202 2.52 -8.60 18.84
CA TYR A 202 2.94 -10.01 18.84
C TYR A 202 2.71 -10.68 17.49
N GLU A 203 1.71 -10.24 16.71
CA GLU A 203 1.48 -10.71 15.34
C GLU A 203 2.70 -10.55 14.41
N LEU A 204 3.62 -9.63 14.76
CA LEU A 204 4.78 -9.28 13.95
C LEU A 204 6.01 -10.16 14.23
N ALA A 205 5.95 -11.00 15.26
CA ALA A 205 7.05 -11.84 15.70
C ALA A 205 7.37 -12.98 14.72
N SER A 206 6.34 -13.54 14.08
CA SER A 206 6.47 -14.58 13.05
C SER A 206 5.17 -14.71 12.23
N PRO A 207 5.23 -15.30 11.02
CA PRO A 207 4.02 -15.61 10.23
C PRO A 207 3.00 -16.48 10.97
N SER A 208 3.45 -17.40 11.84
CA SER A 208 2.57 -18.25 12.66
C SER A 208 1.83 -17.44 13.72
N GLU A 209 2.52 -16.49 14.39
CA GLU A 209 1.90 -15.56 15.33
C GLU A 209 0.91 -14.63 14.63
N PHE A 210 1.26 -14.18 13.41
CA PHE A 210 0.33 -13.39 12.61
C PHE A 210 -0.98 -14.14 12.35
N VAL A 211 -0.91 -15.41 11.97
CA VAL A 211 -2.10 -16.26 11.78
C VAL A 211 -2.88 -16.36 13.07
N ALA A 212 -2.22 -16.67 14.20
CA ALA A 212 -2.89 -16.92 15.47
C ALA A 212 -3.59 -15.67 16.00
N VAL A 213 -2.91 -14.52 16.02
CA VAL A 213 -3.51 -13.24 16.44
C VAL A 213 -4.68 -12.85 15.52
N ASN A 214 -4.51 -12.95 14.21
CA ASN A 214 -5.58 -12.54 13.28
C ASN A 214 -6.78 -13.50 13.30
N LEU A 215 -6.59 -14.78 13.58
CA LEU A 215 -7.70 -15.70 13.82
C LEU A 215 -8.42 -15.41 15.14
N GLU A 216 -7.69 -15.05 16.19
CA GLU A 216 -8.28 -14.56 17.45
C GLU A 216 -9.23 -13.38 17.20
N TYR A 217 -8.74 -12.33 16.52
CA TYR A 217 -9.55 -11.15 16.20
C TYR A 217 -10.68 -11.45 15.21
N PHE A 218 -10.44 -12.28 14.20
CA PHE A 218 -11.47 -12.73 13.25
C PHE A 218 -12.65 -13.41 13.96
N LEU A 219 -12.37 -14.20 15.00
CA LEU A 219 -13.38 -14.99 15.71
C LEU A 219 -14.05 -14.23 16.85
N LEU A 220 -13.35 -13.31 17.51
CA LEU A 220 -13.78 -12.71 18.77
C LEU A 220 -14.03 -11.21 18.73
N ASP A 221 -13.57 -10.50 17.68
CA ASP A 221 -13.80 -9.06 17.54
C ASP A 221 -14.87 -8.76 16.49
N PRO A 222 -16.05 -8.28 16.87
CA PRO A 222 -17.11 -7.91 15.93
C PRO A 222 -16.69 -6.83 14.90
N GLN A 223 -15.69 -5.99 15.25
CA GLN A 223 -15.20 -4.91 14.38
C GLN A 223 -14.14 -5.38 13.38
N TYR A 224 -13.63 -6.60 13.49
CA TYR A 224 -12.50 -7.07 12.66
C TYR A 224 -12.78 -6.95 11.16
N ALA A 225 -14.01 -7.25 10.71
CA ALA A 225 -14.40 -7.11 9.31
C ALA A 225 -14.28 -5.67 8.78
N CYS A 226 -14.53 -4.68 9.64
CA CYS A 226 -14.45 -3.27 9.28
C CYS A 226 -13.03 -2.73 9.41
N ARG A 227 -12.27 -3.24 10.37
CA ARG A 227 -10.90 -2.82 10.65
C ARG A 227 -9.86 -3.44 9.73
N ARG A 228 -10.06 -4.71 9.34
CA ARG A 228 -9.17 -5.48 8.44
C ARG A 228 -9.96 -6.23 7.36
N PRO A 229 -10.64 -5.50 6.45
CA PRO A 229 -11.60 -6.09 5.51
C PRO A 229 -10.96 -7.12 4.57
N ALA A 230 -9.74 -6.89 4.10
CA ALA A 230 -9.05 -7.82 3.20
C ALA A 230 -8.67 -9.14 3.90
N LEU A 231 -8.18 -9.07 5.15
CA LEU A 231 -7.89 -10.25 5.96
C LEU A 231 -9.16 -10.98 6.38
N PHE A 232 -10.22 -10.25 6.75
CA PHE A 232 -11.52 -10.84 7.02
C PHE A 232 -12.06 -11.61 5.81
N ALA A 233 -11.98 -11.02 4.61
CA ALA A 233 -12.39 -11.68 3.37
C ALA A 233 -11.56 -12.95 3.09
N TYR A 234 -10.25 -12.92 3.36
CA TYR A 234 -9.37 -14.08 3.24
C TYR A 234 -9.81 -15.22 4.16
N PHE A 235 -9.98 -14.97 5.47
CA PHE A 235 -10.38 -16.01 6.42
C PHE A 235 -11.79 -16.50 6.16
N ARG A 236 -12.72 -15.60 5.82
CA ARG A 236 -14.09 -16.00 5.40
C ARG A 236 -14.08 -16.93 4.19
N GLN A 237 -13.23 -16.65 3.20
CA GLN A 237 -13.06 -17.53 2.04
C GLN A 237 -12.41 -18.87 2.43
N HIS A 238 -11.35 -18.85 3.25
CA HIS A 238 -10.64 -20.03 3.70
C HIS A 238 -11.54 -21.00 4.46
N PHE A 239 -12.36 -20.48 5.39
CA PHE A 239 -13.27 -21.29 6.19
C PHE A 239 -14.64 -21.52 5.54
N SER A 240 -14.97 -20.81 4.44
CA SER A 240 -16.33 -20.73 3.88
C SER A 240 -17.38 -20.41 4.95
N TRP A 241 -16.99 -19.58 5.93
CA TRP A 241 -17.75 -19.28 7.14
C TRP A 241 -17.33 -17.91 7.71
N ALA A 242 -18.21 -17.29 8.47
CA ALA A 242 -17.92 -16.07 9.24
C ALA A 242 -18.64 -16.09 10.58
N PRO A 243 -18.11 -15.38 11.63
CA PRO A 243 -18.81 -15.19 12.89
C PRO A 243 -20.18 -14.53 12.69
N ALA A 244 -21.14 -14.84 13.57
CA ALA A 244 -22.49 -14.29 13.49
C ALA A 244 -22.56 -12.81 13.91
N ASP A 245 -21.70 -12.40 14.84
CA ASP A 245 -21.73 -11.08 15.49
C ASP A 245 -20.85 -10.04 14.77
N VAL A 246 -20.79 -10.08 13.44
CA VAL A 246 -20.00 -9.11 12.66
C VAL A 246 -20.73 -7.77 12.60
N GLN A 247 -20.03 -6.71 13.00
CA GLN A 247 -20.55 -5.34 12.92
C GLN A 247 -20.73 -4.90 11.46
N ALA A 248 -21.81 -4.15 11.17
CA ALA A 248 -21.99 -3.54 9.86
C ALA A 248 -20.94 -2.44 9.64
N CYS A 249 -20.24 -2.52 8.50
CA CYS A 249 -19.19 -1.57 8.14
C CYS A 249 -19.75 -0.38 7.33
N SER A 250 -19.05 0.74 7.36
CA SER A 250 -19.29 1.81 6.38
C SER A 250 -18.91 1.29 5.00
N GLY A 251 -19.76 1.49 4.00
CA GLY A 251 -19.50 1.02 2.63
C GLY A 251 -18.33 1.72 1.90
N SER A 252 -17.52 2.54 2.60
CA SER A 252 -16.43 3.31 2.02
C SER A 252 -15.18 3.28 2.90
N TYR A 253 -13.99 3.40 2.26
CA TYR A 253 -12.70 3.31 2.92
C TYR A 253 -12.07 4.69 3.11
N PRO A 254 -11.73 5.08 4.36
CA PRO A 254 -11.04 6.33 4.63
C PRO A 254 -9.62 6.32 4.06
N TYR A 255 -9.16 7.47 3.55
CA TYR A 255 -7.77 7.67 3.18
C TYR A 255 -7.30 9.08 3.49
N LEU A 256 -5.99 9.23 3.74
CA LEU A 256 -5.34 10.52 3.83
C LEU A 256 -4.93 10.97 2.43
N ASN A 257 -5.38 12.16 2.05
CA ASN A 257 -4.96 12.80 0.81
C ASN A 257 -3.57 13.44 1.03
N ALA A 258 -2.56 12.88 0.41
CA ALA A 258 -1.19 13.36 0.53
C ALA A 258 -0.91 14.64 -0.30
N SER A 259 -1.92 15.23 -0.93
CA SER A 259 -1.79 16.52 -1.61
C SER A 259 -1.67 17.66 -0.61
N LEU A 260 -0.73 18.57 -0.87
CA LEU A 260 -0.59 19.83 -0.15
C LEU A 260 -1.40 20.97 -0.78
N ASP A 261 -2.23 20.70 -1.80
CA ASP A 261 -3.12 21.71 -2.39
C ASP A 261 -4.17 22.15 -1.34
N PRO A 262 -4.17 23.43 -0.90
CA PRO A 262 -5.08 23.91 0.14
C PRO A 262 -6.56 23.85 -0.26
N SER A 263 -6.86 23.80 -1.56
CA SER A 263 -8.23 23.66 -2.06
C SER A 263 -8.82 22.27 -1.86
N GLN A 264 -7.99 21.27 -1.57
CA GLN A 264 -8.41 19.88 -1.39
C GLN A 264 -8.60 19.52 0.08
N GLN A 265 -9.46 18.55 0.36
CA GLN A 265 -9.64 18.05 1.71
C GLN A 265 -8.48 17.12 2.10
N ALA A 266 -8.04 17.21 3.37
CA ALA A 266 -6.97 16.37 3.90
C ALA A 266 -7.38 14.89 3.99
N LEU A 267 -8.66 14.61 4.21
CA LEU A 267 -9.21 13.26 4.27
C LEU A 267 -10.24 13.05 3.17
N GLY A 268 -10.22 11.87 2.58
CA GLY A 268 -11.20 11.41 1.62
C GLY A 268 -11.75 10.03 1.98
N ARG A 269 -12.68 9.56 1.17
CA ARG A 269 -13.24 8.21 1.24
C ARG A 269 -13.25 7.60 -0.15
N ILE A 270 -12.75 6.38 -0.26
CA ILE A 270 -12.91 5.55 -1.45
C ILE A 270 -14.25 4.85 -1.32
N ASP A 271 -15.18 5.19 -2.20
CA ASP A 271 -16.47 4.53 -2.33
C ASP A 271 -16.39 3.50 -3.46
N PRO A 272 -16.41 2.19 -3.15
CA PRO A 272 -16.29 1.14 -4.15
C PRO A 272 -17.40 1.18 -5.23
N GLU A 273 -18.57 1.66 -4.86
CA GLU A 273 -19.69 1.77 -5.81
C GLU A 273 -19.44 2.84 -6.87
N ARG A 274 -18.61 3.83 -6.57
CA ARG A 274 -18.20 4.88 -7.50
C ARG A 274 -16.97 4.51 -8.33
N VAL A 275 -16.22 3.46 -7.99
CA VAL A 275 -15.05 3.04 -8.77
C VAL A 275 -15.52 2.23 -9.97
N TYR A 276 -15.43 2.83 -11.15
CA TYR A 276 -15.80 2.20 -12.43
C TYR A 276 -14.76 1.18 -12.88
N ALA A 277 -13.48 1.59 -12.90
CA ALA A 277 -12.38 0.77 -13.40
C ALA A 277 -11.08 1.04 -12.60
N VAL A 278 -10.15 0.11 -12.71
CA VAL A 278 -8.77 0.28 -12.25
C VAL A 278 -7.86 0.20 -13.47
N HIS A 279 -6.96 1.16 -13.63
CA HIS A 279 -5.98 1.17 -14.70
C HIS A 279 -4.58 1.03 -14.15
N TYR A 280 -3.74 0.35 -14.88
CA TYR A 280 -2.30 0.42 -14.69
C TYR A 280 -1.81 1.76 -15.23
N LEU A 281 -1.22 2.58 -14.38
CA LEU A 281 -0.70 3.90 -14.74
C LEU A 281 0.83 3.81 -14.80
N LEU A 282 1.39 3.96 -16.00
CA LEU A 282 2.82 3.87 -16.26
C LEU A 282 3.38 5.24 -16.62
N ALA A 283 4.34 5.73 -15.82
CA ALA A 283 5.17 6.85 -16.22
C ALA A 283 6.34 6.35 -17.07
N GLU A 284 6.56 6.98 -18.23
CA GLU A 284 7.64 6.62 -19.14
C GLU A 284 9.03 6.70 -18.49
N PRO A 285 9.97 5.85 -18.88
CA PRO A 285 11.37 5.95 -18.48
C PRO A 285 11.99 7.29 -18.86
N ASN A 286 13.01 7.73 -18.11
CA ASN A 286 13.86 8.85 -18.49
C ASN A 286 15.35 8.49 -18.29
N GLU A 287 16.24 9.44 -18.55
CA GLU A 287 17.69 9.22 -18.48
C GLU A 287 18.23 9.22 -17.03
N ALA A 288 17.46 9.71 -16.06
CA ALA A 288 17.88 9.73 -14.66
C ALA A 288 17.93 8.30 -14.09
N TRP A 289 18.97 7.99 -13.33
CA TRP A 289 19.23 6.64 -12.83
C TRP A 289 18.05 6.05 -12.05
N ALA A 290 17.43 6.80 -11.16
CA ALA A 290 16.33 6.34 -10.32
C ALA A 290 15.01 6.10 -11.08
N SER A 291 14.81 6.76 -12.22
CA SER A 291 13.58 6.72 -13.03
C SER A 291 13.76 6.12 -14.42
N ARG A 292 14.95 5.56 -14.70
CA ARG A 292 15.28 4.91 -15.98
C ARG A 292 14.39 3.72 -16.37
N TRP A 293 13.69 3.15 -15.39
CA TRP A 293 12.81 2.00 -15.57
C TRP A 293 11.33 2.39 -15.65
N GLY A 294 11.02 3.68 -15.55
CA GLY A 294 9.65 4.14 -15.40
C GLY A 294 9.16 4.11 -13.94
N HIS A 295 7.87 4.36 -13.75
CA HIS A 295 7.19 4.19 -12.47
C HIS A 295 5.81 3.60 -12.68
N SER A 296 5.45 2.61 -11.87
CA SER A 296 4.15 1.94 -11.91
C SER A 296 3.26 2.37 -10.77
N MET A 297 2.02 2.63 -11.09
CA MET A 297 0.96 3.06 -10.18
C MET A 297 -0.36 2.42 -10.62
N LEU A 298 -1.38 2.50 -9.77
CA LEU A 298 -2.75 2.15 -10.15
C LEU A 298 -3.64 3.38 -10.08
N ARG A 299 -4.38 3.65 -11.16
CA ARG A 299 -5.40 4.70 -11.20
C ARG A 299 -6.76 4.10 -10.92
N LEU A 300 -7.46 4.64 -9.95
CA LEU A 300 -8.86 4.37 -9.70
C LEU A 300 -9.70 5.37 -10.51
N VAL A 301 -10.48 4.88 -11.45
CA VAL A 301 -11.42 5.68 -12.23
C VAL A 301 -12.68 5.84 -11.40
N VAL A 302 -12.80 6.97 -10.72
CA VAL A 302 -13.90 7.28 -9.79
C VAL A 302 -14.91 8.18 -10.48
N CYS A 303 -16.17 7.78 -10.49
CA CYS A 303 -17.26 8.56 -11.05
C CYS A 303 -17.59 9.79 -10.19
N ALA A 304 -17.97 10.89 -10.78
CA ALA A 304 -18.49 12.06 -10.06
C ALA A 304 -19.73 11.72 -9.21
N PRO A 305 -19.98 12.43 -8.12
CA PRO A 305 -21.19 12.23 -7.32
C PRO A 305 -22.45 12.32 -8.17
N GLY A 306 -23.32 11.32 -8.06
CA GLY A 306 -24.57 11.25 -8.82
C GLY A 306 -24.43 10.77 -10.27
N ARG A 307 -23.22 10.58 -10.80
CA ARG A 307 -23.00 9.96 -12.11
C ARG A 307 -23.18 8.45 -12.03
N PRO A 308 -23.98 7.83 -12.90
CA PRO A 308 -24.05 6.39 -13.05
C PRO A 308 -22.67 5.81 -13.38
N ARG A 309 -22.32 4.68 -12.76
CA ARG A 309 -21.03 4.01 -13.00
C ARG A 309 -20.97 3.48 -14.44
N GLY A 310 -20.02 3.96 -15.21
CA GLY A 310 -19.85 3.61 -16.61
C GLY A 310 -18.66 4.30 -17.28
N PRO A 311 -18.49 4.12 -18.62
CA PRO A 311 -17.36 4.67 -19.37
C PRO A 311 -17.19 6.19 -19.29
N ASP A 312 -18.29 6.92 -19.09
CA ASP A 312 -18.25 8.38 -18.97
C ASP A 312 -17.55 8.87 -17.70
N CYS A 313 -17.36 7.99 -16.71
CA CYS A 313 -16.55 8.30 -15.52
C CYS A 313 -15.08 8.59 -15.87
N MET A 314 -14.59 8.17 -17.04
CA MET A 314 -13.27 8.56 -17.54
C MET A 314 -13.08 10.07 -17.67
N LEU A 315 -14.17 10.83 -17.82
CA LEU A 315 -14.16 12.29 -17.94
C LEU A 315 -14.10 13.00 -16.57
N ASP A 316 -14.36 12.29 -15.48
CA ASP A 316 -14.37 12.85 -14.13
C ASP A 316 -12.94 12.89 -13.52
N VAL A 317 -11.99 13.44 -14.26
CA VAL A 317 -10.54 13.38 -13.98
C VAL A 317 -10.20 13.89 -12.58
N ASP A 318 -10.92 14.91 -12.10
CA ASP A 318 -10.72 15.51 -10.77
C ASP A 318 -11.19 14.61 -9.63
N GLN A 319 -11.94 13.55 -9.93
CA GLN A 319 -12.39 12.56 -8.94
C GLN A 319 -11.45 11.34 -8.85
N HIS A 320 -10.57 11.18 -9.84
CA HIS A 320 -9.71 10.00 -9.92
C HIS A 320 -8.61 10.04 -8.88
N LEU A 321 -8.30 8.86 -8.35
CA LEU A 321 -7.24 8.65 -7.38
C LEU A 321 -6.13 7.78 -7.98
N VAL A 322 -4.93 7.98 -7.50
CA VAL A 322 -3.76 7.18 -7.87
C VAL A 322 -3.17 6.54 -6.63
N LEU A 323 -3.03 5.23 -6.67
CA LEU A 323 -2.33 4.42 -5.69
C LEU A 323 -0.86 4.32 -6.13
N SER A 324 0.05 4.90 -5.37
CA SER A 324 1.47 4.97 -5.71
C SER A 324 2.34 4.49 -4.55
N PHE A 325 3.08 3.39 -4.75
CA PHE A 325 4.14 3.01 -3.82
C PHE A 325 5.37 3.86 -4.08
N ARG A 326 5.80 4.59 -3.06
CA ARG A 326 6.97 5.48 -3.12
C ARG A 326 7.93 5.11 -2.01
N ALA A 327 9.24 5.22 -2.30
CA ALA A 327 10.23 5.26 -1.25
C ALA A 327 9.98 6.51 -0.41
N PHE A 328 9.67 6.32 0.86
CA PHE A 328 9.61 7.44 1.79
C PHE A 328 11.00 7.66 2.35
N VAL A 329 11.50 8.83 2.08
CA VAL A 329 12.75 9.31 2.64
C VAL A 329 12.33 10.40 3.60
N GLU A 330 12.50 10.17 4.89
CA GLU A 330 12.39 11.25 5.89
C GLU A 330 13.25 12.43 5.46
N ASP A 331 14.22 12.14 4.61
CA ASP A 331 15.08 13.03 3.89
C ASP A 331 15.41 12.48 2.51
N VAL A 332 14.76 12.85 1.64
CA VAL A 332 14.88 13.34 0.31
C VAL A 332 16.03 12.88 -0.60
N GLN A 333 17.06 12.20 -0.21
CA GLN A 333 18.04 11.72 -1.17
C GLN A 333 17.97 10.22 -1.34
N LEU A 334 17.61 9.82 -2.58
CA LEU A 334 17.88 8.49 -3.09
C LEU A 334 19.40 8.32 -3.20
N SER A 335 20.07 8.02 -2.10
CA SER A 335 21.39 7.45 -2.16
C SER A 335 21.27 6.13 -2.89
N SER A 336 22.05 5.94 -3.96
CA SER A 336 22.07 4.68 -4.69
C SER A 336 22.40 3.50 -3.78
N TRP A 337 23.19 3.75 -2.76
CA TRP A 337 23.58 2.77 -1.75
C TRP A 337 22.42 2.40 -0.83
N ASP A 338 21.71 3.39 -0.27
CA ASP A 338 20.57 3.14 0.62
C ASP A 338 19.39 2.48 -0.12
N GLY A 339 19.20 2.83 -1.40
CA GLY A 339 18.24 2.14 -2.28
C GLY A 339 18.63 0.70 -2.61
N LEU A 340 19.92 0.35 -2.58
CA LEU A 340 20.41 -1.02 -2.74
C LEU A 340 20.37 -1.80 -1.43
N THR A 341 20.51 -1.13 -0.29
CA THR A 341 20.55 -1.75 1.05
C THR A 341 19.20 -1.81 1.74
N GLY A 342 18.14 -1.20 1.17
CA GLY A 342 16.79 -1.23 1.73
C GLY A 342 16.57 -0.30 2.92
N ASN A 343 17.37 0.75 3.06
CA ASN A 343 17.24 1.71 4.13
C ASN A 343 16.04 2.67 3.95
N TYR A 344 15.34 2.61 2.81
CA TYR A 344 14.15 3.41 2.56
C TYR A 344 12.87 2.64 2.85
N PRO A 345 11.95 3.17 3.66
CA PRO A 345 10.63 2.59 3.78
C PRO A 345 9.82 2.77 2.48
N SER A 346 9.09 1.72 2.10
CA SER A 346 8.13 1.74 0.99
C SER A 346 6.74 1.95 1.55
N ARG A 347 6.00 2.95 1.05
CA ARG A 347 4.66 3.27 1.54
C ARG A 347 3.68 3.53 0.43
N LEU A 348 2.41 3.24 0.69
CA LEU A 348 1.33 3.45 -0.24
C LEU A 348 0.71 4.85 -0.04
N PHE A 349 0.93 5.71 -1.02
CA PHE A 349 0.29 7.02 -1.12
C PHE A 349 -0.99 6.94 -1.95
N ILE A 350 -2.00 7.70 -1.54
CA ILE A 350 -3.22 7.92 -2.31
C ILE A 350 -3.26 9.40 -2.69
N LEU A 351 -3.19 9.67 -3.99
CA LEU A 351 -3.00 11.00 -4.55
C LEU A 351 -4.11 11.31 -5.57
N PRO A 352 -4.53 12.57 -5.73
CA PRO A 352 -5.35 12.97 -6.86
C PRO A 352 -4.63 12.74 -8.19
N LEU A 353 -5.34 12.25 -9.21
CA LEU A 353 -4.76 12.04 -10.54
C LEU A 353 -4.18 13.34 -11.13
N THR A 354 -4.85 14.46 -10.94
CA THR A 354 -4.41 15.77 -11.44
C THR A 354 -3.02 16.14 -10.92
N GLN A 355 -2.74 15.88 -9.65
CA GLN A 355 -1.42 16.11 -9.05
C GLN A 355 -0.36 15.20 -9.69
N VAL A 356 -0.68 13.92 -9.87
CA VAL A 356 0.25 12.95 -10.47
C VAL A 356 0.53 13.31 -11.93
N VAL A 357 -0.50 13.70 -12.68
CA VAL A 357 -0.32 14.18 -14.06
C VAL A 357 0.60 15.40 -14.10
N ASP A 358 0.39 16.38 -13.22
CA ASP A 358 1.22 17.60 -13.18
C ASP A 358 2.67 17.27 -12.78
N GLU A 359 2.87 16.41 -11.80
CA GLU A 359 4.19 15.96 -11.35
C GLU A 359 4.97 15.33 -12.52
N TYR A 360 4.42 14.31 -13.18
CA TYR A 360 5.13 13.59 -14.22
C TYR A 360 5.23 14.39 -15.53
N THR A 361 4.14 15.03 -15.98
CA THR A 361 4.14 15.65 -17.32
C THR A 361 4.79 17.04 -17.36
N LYS A 362 4.62 17.84 -16.28
CA LYS A 362 5.12 19.23 -16.23
C LYS A 362 6.46 19.37 -15.52
N LEU A 363 6.71 18.57 -14.46
CA LEU A 363 7.93 18.68 -13.66
C LEU A 363 9.00 17.70 -14.14
N GLU A 364 8.66 16.40 -14.27
CA GLU A 364 9.60 15.38 -14.73
C GLU A 364 9.71 15.28 -16.25
N LEU A 365 8.82 15.94 -16.99
CA LEU A 365 8.73 15.93 -18.46
C LEU A 365 8.62 14.50 -19.03
N ARG A 366 7.79 13.68 -18.42
CA ARG A 366 7.51 12.28 -18.80
C ARG A 366 6.03 12.11 -19.10
N SER A 367 5.71 11.32 -20.11
CA SER A 367 4.32 10.98 -20.42
C SER A 367 3.79 9.91 -19.48
N LEU A 368 2.46 9.84 -19.33
CA LEU A 368 1.75 8.82 -18.56
C LEU A 368 0.81 8.04 -19.47
N SER A 369 0.91 6.71 -19.42
CA SER A 369 -0.02 5.78 -20.06
C SER A 369 -0.94 5.17 -19.01
N SER A 370 -2.26 5.19 -19.26
CA SER A 370 -3.31 4.69 -18.36
C SER A 370 -4.03 3.53 -19.02
N ILE A 371 -3.61 2.30 -18.71
CA ILE A 371 -4.02 1.05 -19.38
C ILE A 371 -5.08 0.35 -18.53
N PRO A 372 -6.30 0.08 -19.05
CA PRO A 372 -7.36 -0.60 -18.32
C PRO A 372 -6.94 -1.99 -17.88
N LEU A 373 -7.22 -2.33 -16.61
CA LEU A 373 -7.09 -3.68 -16.08
C LEU A 373 -8.45 -4.41 -16.18
N GLN A 374 -8.41 -5.63 -16.69
CA GLN A 374 -9.57 -6.50 -16.84
C GLN A 374 -9.92 -7.18 -15.50
N LEU A 375 -10.49 -6.39 -14.57
CA LEU A 375 -10.89 -6.86 -13.26
C LEU A 375 -12.41 -6.94 -13.14
N ASN A 376 -12.92 -8.06 -12.66
CA ASN A 376 -14.33 -8.19 -12.32
C ASN A 376 -14.71 -7.39 -11.05
N ALA A 377 -15.99 -7.33 -10.70
CA ALA A 377 -16.46 -6.54 -9.56
C ALA A 377 -15.86 -6.99 -8.22
N GLN A 378 -15.73 -8.30 -8.00
CA GLN A 378 -15.17 -8.86 -6.78
C GLN A 378 -13.66 -8.59 -6.66
N GLU A 379 -12.93 -8.69 -7.78
CA GLU A 379 -11.50 -8.38 -7.84
C GLU A 379 -11.24 -6.90 -7.57
N ARG A 380 -12.06 -6.00 -8.13
CA ARG A 380 -11.98 -4.56 -7.83
C ARG A 380 -12.23 -4.27 -6.35
N GLU A 381 -13.30 -4.83 -5.80
CA GLU A 381 -13.62 -4.66 -4.37
C GLU A 381 -12.48 -5.14 -3.47
N GLY A 382 -11.96 -6.35 -3.69
CA GLY A 382 -10.85 -6.88 -2.91
C GLY A 382 -9.57 -6.06 -3.05
N LEU A 383 -9.31 -5.49 -4.24
CA LEU A 383 -8.18 -4.59 -4.47
C LEU A 383 -8.32 -3.30 -3.64
N LEU A 384 -9.53 -2.71 -3.59
CA LEU A 384 -9.79 -1.49 -2.82
C LEU A 384 -9.68 -1.74 -1.32
N GLN A 385 -10.17 -2.89 -0.83
CA GLN A 385 -10.04 -3.32 0.57
C GLN A 385 -8.56 -3.44 0.95
N GLN A 386 -7.77 -4.11 0.13
CA GLN A 386 -6.35 -4.28 0.38
C GLN A 386 -5.58 -2.96 0.29
N ALA A 387 -5.87 -2.12 -0.70
CA ALA A 387 -5.25 -0.81 -0.84
C ALA A 387 -5.52 0.08 0.39
N ALA A 388 -6.77 0.09 0.87
CA ALA A 388 -7.12 0.82 2.08
C ALA A 388 -6.39 0.27 3.30
N GLN A 389 -6.35 -1.05 3.47
CA GLN A 389 -5.65 -1.68 4.59
C GLN A 389 -4.16 -1.36 4.59
N LEU A 390 -3.49 -1.47 3.43
CA LEU A 390 -2.08 -1.11 3.29
C LEU A 390 -1.83 0.38 3.56
N HIS A 391 -2.70 1.26 3.11
CA HIS A 391 -2.56 2.70 3.35
C HIS A 391 -2.49 3.07 4.84
N TRP A 392 -3.20 2.33 5.70
CA TRP A 392 -3.23 2.58 7.15
C TRP A 392 -2.25 1.75 7.97
N SER A 393 -1.66 0.70 7.41
CA SER A 393 -0.85 -0.23 8.21
C SER A 393 0.47 -0.63 7.56
N TYR A 394 0.71 -0.27 6.28
CA TYR A 394 1.88 -0.74 5.58
C TYR A 394 3.10 0.18 5.77
N ASP A 395 4.18 -0.40 6.27
CA ASP A 395 5.50 0.22 6.39
C ASP A 395 6.55 -0.77 5.87
N GLY A 396 6.62 -0.91 4.56
CA GLY A 396 7.54 -1.84 3.89
C GLY A 396 8.94 -1.27 3.73
N THR A 397 9.85 -2.11 3.26
CA THR A 397 11.22 -1.74 2.94
C THR A 397 11.36 -1.60 1.42
N TYR A 398 11.85 -0.47 0.94
CA TYR A 398 12.03 -0.22 -0.49
C TYR A 398 13.43 -0.61 -0.95
N TYR A 399 13.51 -1.46 -1.96
CA TYR A 399 14.75 -1.82 -2.64
C TYR A 399 14.60 -1.56 -4.14
N PHE A 400 15.51 -0.82 -4.76
CA PHE A 400 15.43 -0.50 -6.19
C PHE A 400 15.35 -1.74 -7.08
N ILE A 401 15.98 -2.85 -6.67
CA ILE A 401 16.07 -4.06 -7.49
C ILE A 401 14.98 -5.07 -7.12
N ASN A 402 14.69 -5.27 -5.82
CA ASN A 402 13.91 -6.40 -5.34
C ASN A 402 12.53 -6.03 -4.77
N ASN A 403 12.32 -4.81 -4.30
CA ASN A 403 11.06 -4.36 -3.72
C ASN A 403 10.79 -2.90 -4.09
N ASN A 404 10.57 -2.64 -5.36
CA ASN A 404 10.28 -1.33 -5.93
C ASN A 404 8.78 -1.18 -6.23
N CYS A 405 8.41 -0.05 -6.86
CA CYS A 405 7.02 0.23 -7.21
C CYS A 405 6.34 -0.88 -8.04
N ALA A 406 7.07 -1.57 -8.94
CA ALA A 406 6.49 -2.64 -9.75
C ALA A 406 6.20 -3.90 -8.92
N VAL A 407 7.13 -4.28 -8.04
CA VAL A 407 6.95 -5.42 -7.13
C VAL A 407 5.79 -5.17 -6.17
N GLU A 408 5.74 -3.99 -5.54
CA GLU A 408 4.65 -3.63 -4.63
C GLU A 408 3.29 -3.53 -5.33
N THR A 409 3.25 -2.98 -6.55
CA THR A 409 2.03 -2.97 -7.36
C THR A 409 1.57 -4.39 -7.71
N LEU A 410 2.49 -5.29 -8.04
CA LEU A 410 2.16 -6.70 -8.30
C LEU A 410 1.65 -7.41 -7.04
N LYS A 411 2.28 -7.18 -5.87
CA LYS A 411 1.81 -7.73 -4.58
C LYS A 411 0.39 -7.25 -4.27
N LEU A 412 0.12 -5.96 -4.45
CA LEU A 412 -1.22 -5.40 -4.26
C LEU A 412 -2.25 -6.03 -5.21
N LEU A 413 -1.92 -6.17 -6.50
CA LEU A 413 -2.78 -6.83 -7.48
C LEU A 413 -3.01 -8.30 -7.11
N ARG A 414 -1.96 -9.05 -6.80
CA ARG A 414 -2.02 -10.48 -6.47
C ARG A 414 -2.83 -10.76 -5.21
N SER A 415 -2.59 -10.01 -4.13
CA SER A 415 -3.26 -10.20 -2.85
C SER A 415 -4.70 -9.70 -2.87
N GLY A 416 -4.93 -8.49 -3.42
CA GLY A 416 -6.24 -7.85 -3.42
C GLY A 416 -7.24 -8.53 -4.36
N THR A 417 -6.85 -8.86 -5.61
CA THR A 417 -7.76 -9.49 -6.56
C THR A 417 -7.99 -10.96 -6.28
N ALA A 418 -7.07 -11.63 -5.60
CA ALA A 418 -7.04 -13.09 -5.46
C ALA A 418 -7.02 -13.87 -6.79
N ASN A 419 -6.65 -13.21 -7.90
CA ASN A 419 -6.61 -13.80 -9.22
C ASN A 419 -5.49 -14.83 -9.31
N THR A 420 -5.85 -16.06 -9.65
CA THR A 420 -4.91 -17.19 -9.67
C THR A 420 -3.82 -17.04 -10.73
N THR A 421 -4.09 -16.29 -11.82
CA THR A 421 -3.11 -16.06 -12.89
C THR A 421 -1.95 -15.16 -12.46
N LEU A 422 -2.14 -14.40 -11.37
CA LEU A 422 -1.12 -13.52 -10.80
C LEU A 422 -0.21 -14.21 -9.75
N ARG A 423 -0.59 -15.40 -9.26
CA ARG A 423 0.08 -16.05 -8.11
C ARG A 423 1.59 -16.27 -8.30
N ASN A 424 2.00 -16.61 -9.53
CA ASN A 424 3.39 -16.97 -9.82
C ASN A 424 4.06 -15.95 -10.75
N LEU A 425 3.53 -14.72 -10.81
CA LEU A 425 4.15 -13.65 -11.58
C LEU A 425 5.23 -12.98 -10.74
N GLU A 426 6.32 -12.66 -11.39
CA GLU A 426 7.40 -11.87 -10.86
C GLU A 426 7.78 -10.80 -11.87
N SER A 427 7.91 -9.57 -11.44
CA SER A 427 8.46 -8.49 -12.25
C SER A 427 9.21 -7.53 -11.35
N ILE A 428 10.35 -7.08 -11.83
CA ILE A 428 11.18 -6.09 -11.16
C ILE A 428 11.17 -4.74 -11.87
N THR A 429 10.48 -4.62 -13.00
CA THR A 429 10.41 -3.36 -13.76
C THR A 429 8.95 -3.00 -14.08
N PRO A 430 8.61 -1.70 -14.08
CA PRO A 430 7.27 -1.25 -14.43
C PRO A 430 6.80 -1.69 -15.82
N THR A 431 7.65 -1.57 -16.83
CA THR A 431 7.34 -2.01 -18.20
C THR A 431 7.25 -3.54 -18.31
N GLY A 432 8.10 -4.28 -17.58
CA GLY A 432 8.03 -5.74 -17.51
C GLY A 432 6.75 -6.24 -16.85
N LEU A 433 6.28 -5.54 -15.80
CA LEU A 433 5.00 -5.86 -15.16
C LEU A 433 3.83 -5.65 -16.14
N LEU A 434 3.82 -4.53 -16.87
CA LEU A 434 2.79 -4.28 -17.89
C LEU A 434 2.76 -5.41 -18.94
N ALA A 435 3.91 -5.76 -19.52
CA ALA A 435 4.00 -6.83 -20.51
C ALA A 435 3.52 -8.20 -19.98
N LEU A 436 3.75 -8.49 -18.69
CA LEU A 436 3.22 -9.70 -18.04
C LEU A 436 1.70 -9.65 -17.89
N LEU A 437 1.13 -8.49 -17.53
CA LEU A 437 -0.32 -8.32 -17.39
C LEU A 437 -1.02 -8.44 -18.75
N GLU A 438 -0.45 -7.85 -19.80
CA GLU A 438 -0.93 -7.96 -21.20
C GLU A 438 -0.89 -9.40 -21.68
N GLY A 439 0.25 -10.08 -21.51
CA GLY A 439 0.42 -11.49 -21.88
C GLY A 439 -0.53 -12.45 -21.16
N ARG A 440 -1.18 -12.02 -20.09
CA ARG A 440 -2.20 -12.78 -19.36
C ARG A 440 -3.63 -12.30 -19.62
N GLY A 441 -3.82 -11.33 -20.55
CA GLY A 441 -5.11 -10.73 -20.84
C GLY A 441 -5.71 -9.91 -19.70
N LEU A 442 -4.87 -9.47 -18.76
CA LEU A 442 -5.28 -8.66 -17.60
C LEU A 442 -5.13 -7.15 -17.85
N ALA A 443 -4.37 -6.75 -18.85
CA ALA A 443 -4.23 -5.36 -19.28
C ALA A 443 -4.52 -5.26 -20.78
N ASP A 444 -5.13 -4.14 -21.20
CA ASP A 444 -5.51 -3.88 -22.58
C ASP A 444 -4.88 -2.55 -23.05
N ASP A 445 -3.74 -2.63 -23.72
CA ASP A 445 -3.00 -1.50 -24.26
C ASP A 445 -3.53 -1.00 -25.60
N SER A 446 -4.52 -1.69 -26.20
CA SER A 446 -5.13 -1.30 -27.48
C SER A 446 -5.74 0.11 -27.44
N VAL A 447 -6.07 0.60 -26.24
CA VAL A 447 -6.55 1.97 -26.01
C VAL A 447 -5.51 3.04 -26.36
N LEU A 448 -4.24 2.68 -26.51
CA LEU A 448 -3.13 3.58 -26.86
C LEU A 448 -2.82 3.58 -28.37
N ALA A 449 -3.48 2.74 -29.17
CA ALA A 449 -3.20 2.60 -30.61
C ALA A 449 -3.41 3.91 -31.40
N ASP A 450 -4.38 4.73 -31.00
CA ASP A 450 -4.57 6.09 -31.48
C ASP A 450 -4.26 7.08 -30.33
N ARG A 451 -3.08 7.71 -30.40
CA ARG A 451 -2.61 8.64 -29.35
C ARG A 451 -3.54 9.82 -29.14
N ASP A 452 -4.07 10.41 -30.22
CA ASP A 452 -4.95 11.57 -30.12
C ASP A 452 -6.29 11.20 -29.48
N TRP A 453 -6.81 10.03 -29.83
CA TRP A 453 -8.01 9.51 -29.20
C TRP A 453 -7.75 9.18 -27.71
N ALA A 454 -6.62 8.54 -27.41
CA ALA A 454 -6.21 8.18 -26.05
C ALA A 454 -6.08 9.44 -25.18
N MET A 455 -5.47 10.52 -25.68
CA MET A 455 -5.38 11.81 -24.97
C MET A 455 -6.75 12.40 -24.67
N ARG A 456 -7.64 12.46 -25.69
CA ARG A 456 -8.99 13.00 -25.51
C ARG A 456 -9.83 12.21 -24.51
N ARG A 457 -9.56 10.93 -24.36
CA ARG A 457 -10.28 10.01 -23.46
C ARG A 457 -9.59 9.82 -22.11
N GLY A 458 -8.42 10.41 -21.90
CA GLY A 458 -7.67 10.32 -20.65
C GLY A 458 -6.99 8.96 -20.43
N TYR A 459 -6.64 8.25 -21.50
CA TYR A 459 -5.78 7.06 -21.47
C TYR A 459 -4.32 7.39 -21.66
N PHE A 460 -4.01 8.58 -22.17
CA PHE A 460 -2.65 9.07 -22.33
C PHE A 460 -2.55 10.54 -21.91
N PHE A 461 -1.50 10.86 -21.15
CA PHE A 461 -1.19 12.21 -20.71
C PHE A 461 0.20 12.56 -21.25
N ASP A 462 0.22 13.47 -22.22
CA ASP A 462 1.42 13.83 -22.94
C ASP A 462 2.37 14.67 -22.09
N SER A 463 3.66 14.41 -22.23
CA SER A 463 4.72 15.23 -21.63
C SER A 463 4.67 16.66 -22.15
N PHE A 464 4.89 17.62 -21.27
CA PHE A 464 5.04 19.01 -21.69
C PHE A 464 6.33 19.27 -22.47
N ARG A 465 7.28 18.30 -22.49
CA ARG A 465 8.51 18.37 -23.26
C ARG A 465 8.26 18.69 -24.73
N GLU A 466 7.39 17.92 -25.40
CA GLU A 466 7.05 18.15 -26.80
C GLU A 466 6.38 19.50 -27.02
N ARG A 467 5.47 19.89 -26.11
CA ARG A 467 4.82 21.21 -26.16
C ARG A 467 5.83 22.34 -25.98
N TYR A 468 6.77 22.19 -25.06
CA TYR A 468 7.83 23.17 -24.87
C TYR A 468 8.77 23.18 -26.08
N GLN A 469 9.05 22.04 -26.72
CA GLN A 469 9.82 22.01 -27.95
C GLN A 469 9.12 22.74 -29.09
N VAL A 470 7.82 22.52 -29.31
CA VAL A 470 7.02 23.28 -30.29
C VAL A 470 7.04 24.78 -30.01
N MET A 471 6.92 25.20 -28.75
CA MET A 471 7.05 26.61 -28.36
C MET A 471 8.47 27.14 -28.64
N PHE A 472 9.48 26.32 -28.38
CA PHE A 472 10.88 26.68 -28.64
C PHE A 472 11.18 26.76 -30.13
N ASP A 473 10.57 25.92 -30.96
CA ASP A 473 10.69 26.00 -32.43
C ASP A 473 10.09 27.30 -32.98
N VAL A 474 9.02 27.83 -32.37
CA VAL A 474 8.50 29.18 -32.67
C VAL A 474 9.54 30.25 -32.36
N VAL A 475 10.23 30.12 -31.22
CA VAL A 475 11.31 31.05 -30.84
C VAL A 475 12.47 30.96 -31.83
N ARG A 476 12.92 29.75 -32.17
CA ARG A 476 14.02 29.49 -33.12
C ARG A 476 13.73 30.00 -34.53
N ALA A 477 12.48 29.91 -34.96
CA ALA A 477 12.09 30.42 -36.29
C ALA A 477 12.25 31.93 -36.43
N HIS A 478 12.17 32.68 -35.34
CA HIS A 478 12.22 34.16 -35.35
C HIS A 478 13.50 34.71 -34.75
N LEU A 479 14.13 33.99 -33.83
CA LEU A 479 15.31 34.44 -33.10
C LEU A 479 16.49 33.50 -33.32
N LYS A 480 17.69 34.07 -33.49
CA LYS A 480 18.91 33.27 -33.59
C LYS A 480 19.36 32.85 -32.19
N VAL A 481 18.83 31.75 -31.71
CA VAL A 481 19.22 31.13 -30.44
C VAL A 481 20.22 30.00 -30.67
N PRO A 482 21.18 29.78 -29.76
CA PRO A 482 22.25 28.79 -29.95
C PRO A 482 21.80 27.36 -29.75
N SER A 483 20.69 27.13 -29.05
CA SER A 483 20.20 25.78 -28.67
C SER A 483 19.33 25.20 -29.76
N GLU A 484 19.39 23.88 -29.93
CA GLU A 484 18.50 23.12 -30.83
C GLU A 484 17.33 22.48 -30.09
N ARG A 485 17.54 22.10 -28.85
CA ARG A 485 16.57 21.44 -27.99
C ARG A 485 16.10 22.37 -26.89
N VAL A 486 14.84 22.20 -26.50
CA VAL A 486 14.25 23.00 -25.41
C VAL A 486 14.95 22.76 -24.08
N GLU A 487 15.45 21.55 -23.83
CA GLU A 487 16.20 21.23 -22.62
C GLU A 487 17.47 22.08 -22.48
N ASP A 488 18.18 22.28 -23.58
CA ASP A 488 19.39 23.10 -23.60
C ASP A 488 19.05 24.57 -23.33
N TRP A 489 17.93 25.07 -23.88
CA TRP A 489 17.41 26.41 -23.58
C TRP A 489 17.03 26.54 -22.10
N LEU A 490 16.30 25.58 -21.54
CA LEU A 490 15.88 25.56 -20.13
C LEU A 490 17.08 25.43 -19.16
N ALA A 491 18.21 24.92 -19.63
CA ALA A 491 19.46 24.82 -18.87
C ALA A 491 20.30 26.11 -18.88
N LEU A 492 20.04 27.03 -19.82
CA LEU A 492 20.71 28.33 -19.83
C LEU A 492 20.34 29.13 -18.58
N GLY A 493 21.26 29.97 -18.11
CA GLY A 493 20.98 30.96 -17.05
C GLY A 493 19.97 32.01 -17.49
N ALA A 494 19.18 32.55 -16.56
CA ALA A 494 18.15 33.54 -16.82
C ALA A 494 18.72 34.80 -17.45
N GLN A 495 19.90 35.24 -16.99
CA GLN A 495 20.62 36.38 -17.58
C GLN A 495 21.05 36.13 -19.03
N GLN A 496 21.42 34.88 -19.37
CA GLN A 496 21.74 34.52 -20.75
C GLN A 496 20.50 34.57 -21.63
N ARG A 497 19.38 34.02 -21.15
CA ARG A 497 18.09 34.00 -21.87
C ARG A 497 17.54 35.41 -22.07
N ALA A 498 17.82 36.36 -21.16
CA ALA A 498 17.38 37.76 -21.25
C ALA A 498 17.76 38.44 -22.56
N ASN A 499 18.85 38.02 -23.22
CA ASN A 499 19.32 38.60 -24.47
C ASN A 499 18.31 38.51 -25.63
N TRP A 500 17.36 37.60 -25.58
CA TRP A 500 16.37 37.39 -26.64
C TRP A 500 14.95 37.86 -26.32
N LEU A 501 14.66 38.29 -25.09
CA LEU A 501 13.28 38.52 -24.63
C LEU A 501 12.59 39.70 -25.28
N ASN A 502 13.37 40.69 -25.72
CA ASN A 502 12.86 41.94 -26.32
C ASN A 502 12.74 41.90 -27.86
N MET A 503 13.12 40.78 -28.49
CA MET A 503 13.27 40.70 -29.94
C MET A 503 12.06 40.05 -30.66
N GLY A 504 11.12 39.46 -29.95
CA GLY A 504 10.02 38.69 -30.52
C GLY A 504 8.79 39.51 -30.90
N ASP A 505 8.02 39.00 -31.84
CA ASP A 505 6.62 39.36 -32.07
C ASP A 505 5.70 38.84 -30.97
N GLN A 506 4.40 39.08 -31.05
CA GLN A 506 3.44 38.66 -30.04
C GLN A 506 3.45 37.13 -29.79
N ARG A 507 3.54 36.34 -30.86
CA ARG A 507 3.57 34.87 -30.77
C ARG A 507 4.84 34.35 -30.14
N THR A 508 5.99 34.90 -30.56
CA THR A 508 7.31 34.56 -30.01
C THR A 508 7.41 34.98 -28.54
N THR A 509 6.90 36.18 -28.19
CA THR A 509 6.89 36.68 -26.81
C THR A 509 6.01 35.79 -25.90
N ALA A 510 4.85 35.33 -26.40
CA ALA A 510 4.01 34.38 -25.65
C ALA A 510 4.71 33.01 -25.44
N ALA A 511 5.40 32.51 -26.47
CA ALA A 511 6.17 31.26 -26.37
C ALA A 511 7.33 31.43 -25.35
N LEU A 512 8.08 32.53 -25.41
CA LEU A 512 9.14 32.83 -24.45
C LEU A 512 8.63 32.94 -23.02
N LEU A 513 7.47 33.59 -22.80
CA LEU A 513 6.87 33.69 -21.46
C LEU A 513 6.57 32.29 -20.85
N LEU A 514 6.03 31.39 -21.64
CA LEU A 514 5.73 30.01 -21.17
C LEU A 514 7.03 29.24 -20.90
N LEU A 515 8.07 29.41 -21.74
CA LEU A 515 9.36 28.77 -21.55
C LEU A 515 10.10 29.34 -20.32
N GLU A 516 10.03 30.64 -20.06
CA GLU A 516 10.61 31.25 -18.84
C GLU A 516 9.91 30.79 -17.58
N GLN A 517 8.57 30.64 -17.60
CA GLN A 517 7.84 30.06 -16.48
C GLN A 517 8.23 28.60 -16.24
N ALA A 518 8.49 27.81 -17.30
CA ALA A 518 8.99 26.45 -17.19
C ALA A 518 10.42 26.40 -16.63
N ALA A 519 11.32 27.29 -17.11
CA ALA A 519 12.68 27.40 -16.62
C ALA A 519 12.71 27.78 -15.14
N GLN A 520 11.90 28.75 -14.73
CA GLN A 520 11.81 29.16 -13.32
C GLN A 520 11.32 28.04 -12.42
N ARG A 521 10.28 27.30 -12.82
CA ARG A 521 9.80 26.14 -12.06
C ARG A 521 10.90 25.09 -11.91
N ARG A 522 11.64 24.81 -12.98
CA ARG A 522 12.78 23.87 -12.95
C ARG A 522 13.88 24.35 -12.00
N GLN A 523 14.23 25.65 -12.02
CA GLN A 523 15.25 26.23 -11.13
C GLN A 523 14.84 26.12 -9.66
N LEU A 524 13.59 26.43 -9.32
CA LEU A 524 13.09 26.28 -7.95
C LEU A 524 13.14 24.82 -7.46
N LEU A 525 12.87 23.84 -8.34
CA LEU A 525 13.01 22.43 -8.00
C LEU A 525 14.47 22.05 -7.76
N LEU A 526 15.40 22.48 -8.63
CA LEU A 526 16.84 22.24 -8.47
C LEU A 526 17.37 22.83 -7.16
N VAL A 527 16.94 24.04 -6.83
CA VAL A 527 17.31 24.70 -5.58
C VAL A 527 16.78 23.95 -4.36
N ARG A 528 15.53 23.54 -4.37
CA ARG A 528 14.96 22.71 -3.31
C ARG A 528 15.74 21.41 -3.16
N GLN A 529 16.11 20.77 -4.26
CA GLN A 529 16.91 19.56 -4.28
C GLN A 529 18.32 19.80 -3.70
N GLU A 530 19.01 20.85 -4.11
CA GLU A 530 20.34 21.21 -3.64
C GLU A 530 20.38 21.52 -2.13
N LEU A 531 19.41 22.31 -1.64
CA LEU A 531 19.31 22.61 -0.21
C LEU A 531 19.06 21.35 0.63
N LYS A 532 18.28 20.47 0.11
CA LYS A 532 17.99 19.18 0.63
C LYS A 532 19.25 18.30 0.73
N GLU A 533 20.06 18.24 -0.31
CA GLU A 533 21.34 17.53 -0.37
C GLU A 533 22.36 18.10 0.62
N ARG A 534 22.45 19.42 0.72
CA ARG A 534 23.30 20.09 1.72
C ARG A 534 22.90 19.75 3.15
N TYR A 535 21.60 19.75 3.42
CA TYR A 535 21.09 19.39 4.74
C TYR A 535 21.45 17.96 5.13
N LEU A 536 21.35 16.99 4.20
CA LEU A 536 21.69 15.60 4.42
C LEU A 536 23.18 15.39 4.68
N ALA A 537 24.04 16.06 3.90
CA ALA A 537 25.48 16.02 4.08
C ALA A 537 25.92 16.55 5.46
N LEU A 538 25.23 17.58 5.99
CA LEU A 538 25.49 18.10 7.33
C LEU A 538 25.06 17.16 8.45
N ARG A 539 23.98 16.40 8.26
CA ARG A 539 23.51 15.40 9.23
C ARG A 539 24.53 14.28 9.47
N ASP A 540 25.17 13.82 8.41
CA ASP A 540 26.14 12.72 8.48
C ASP A 540 27.45 13.11 9.17
N THR A 541 27.76 14.41 9.23
CA THR A 541 29.00 14.90 9.86
C THR A 541 28.88 15.18 11.37
N GLY A 542 27.68 15.17 11.95
CA GLY A 542 27.44 15.17 13.42
C GLY A 542 27.94 16.40 14.21
N HIS A 543 28.45 17.46 13.58
CA HIS A 543 29.27 18.47 14.24
C HIS A 543 28.89 19.93 14.02
N ALA A 544 27.74 20.24 13.44
CA ALA A 544 27.36 21.65 13.25
C ALA A 544 26.10 22.01 14.04
N GLU A 545 26.13 23.12 14.77
CA GLU A 545 24.90 23.78 15.22
C GLU A 545 24.09 24.14 13.97
N LEU A 546 22.89 23.56 13.86
CA LEU A 546 21.97 23.83 12.75
C LEU A 546 21.53 25.29 12.79
N ASN A 547 21.60 25.96 11.65
CA ASN A 547 21.02 27.30 11.54
C ASN A 547 19.47 27.22 11.57
N GLN A 548 18.84 28.37 11.71
CA GLN A 548 17.38 28.46 11.88
C GLN A 548 16.59 27.79 10.73
N THR A 549 17.09 27.84 9.52
CA THR A 549 16.42 27.28 8.34
C THR A 549 16.61 25.78 8.23
N GLU A 550 17.79 25.27 8.62
CA GLU A 550 18.03 23.82 8.73
C GLU A 550 17.13 23.21 9.80
N GLN A 551 16.91 23.92 10.90
CA GLN A 551 15.95 23.54 11.93
C GLN A 551 14.52 23.53 11.38
N LEU A 552 14.12 24.54 10.63
CA LEU A 552 12.80 24.63 9.99
C LEU A 552 12.60 23.51 8.95
N MET A 553 13.63 23.22 8.14
CA MET A 553 13.60 22.10 7.19
C MET A 553 13.41 20.76 7.91
N ARG A 554 14.19 20.52 8.99
CA ARG A 554 14.05 19.31 9.81
C ARG A 554 12.65 19.20 10.38
N GLN A 555 12.10 20.29 10.89
CA GLN A 555 10.76 20.32 11.45
C GLN A 555 9.70 20.04 10.37
N LEU A 556 9.82 20.65 9.18
CA LEU A 556 8.93 20.40 8.06
C LEU A 556 8.93 18.93 7.64
N LEU A 557 10.11 18.33 7.55
CA LEU A 557 10.26 16.92 7.19
C LEU A 557 9.67 15.99 8.28
N ALA A 558 9.96 16.26 9.54
CA ALA A 558 9.39 15.51 10.65
C ALA A 558 7.86 15.65 10.71
N GLU A 559 7.36 16.87 10.52
CA GLU A 559 5.92 17.14 10.53
C GLU A 559 5.19 16.59 9.28
N SER A 560 5.89 16.39 8.15
CA SER A 560 5.32 15.79 6.94
C SER A 560 5.20 14.25 7.01
N GLY A 561 5.80 13.61 8.00
CA GLY A 561 5.84 12.15 8.15
C GLY A 561 4.46 11.49 8.09
N TYR A 562 3.45 12.13 8.68
CA TYR A 562 2.07 11.60 8.68
C TYR A 562 1.46 11.47 7.29
N LEU A 563 1.92 12.21 6.28
CA LEU A 563 1.42 12.09 4.90
C LEU A 563 1.73 10.70 4.31
N SER A 564 2.80 10.08 4.77
CA SER A 564 3.16 8.71 4.42
C SER A 564 2.72 7.68 5.46
N ARG A 565 2.52 8.11 6.72
CA ARG A 565 2.07 7.30 7.86
C ARG A 565 0.77 7.85 8.44
N PRO A 566 -0.37 7.72 7.77
CA PRO A 566 -1.63 8.26 8.29
C PRO A 566 -2.01 7.66 9.65
N ALA A 567 -1.49 6.49 9.98
CA ALA A 567 -1.66 5.86 11.30
C ALA A 567 -1.18 6.74 12.47
N GLU A 568 -0.17 7.60 12.27
CA GLU A 568 0.33 8.52 13.30
C GLU A 568 -0.70 9.55 13.75
N LEU A 569 -1.73 9.79 12.97
CA LEU A 569 -2.84 10.68 13.33
C LEU A 569 -3.76 10.08 14.42
N LEU A 570 -3.64 8.79 14.69
CA LEU A 570 -4.48 8.08 15.64
C LEU A 570 -3.63 7.43 16.74
N THR A 571 -4.02 7.61 17.99
CA THR A 571 -3.28 7.11 19.16
C THR A 571 -3.79 5.77 19.67
N ALA A 572 -4.95 5.33 19.21
CA ALA A 572 -5.60 4.11 19.64
C ALA A 572 -6.29 3.40 18.46
N GLY A 573 -6.75 2.18 18.69
CA GLY A 573 -7.39 1.37 17.68
C GLY A 573 -6.39 0.65 16.76
N TYR A 574 -6.90 -0.17 15.85
CA TYR A 574 -6.10 -0.92 14.89
C TYR A 574 -6.79 -0.93 13.51
N GLY A 575 -6.04 -1.31 12.48
CA GLY A 575 -6.55 -1.43 11.13
C GLY A 575 -7.15 -0.12 10.58
N LEU A 576 -8.21 -0.19 9.79
CA LEU A 576 -8.89 0.99 9.23
C LEU A 576 -9.54 1.83 10.33
N PRO A 577 -9.47 3.17 10.24
CA PRO A 577 -10.22 4.06 11.12
C PRO A 577 -11.73 3.81 11.04
N GLN A 578 -12.38 3.81 12.19
CA GLN A 578 -13.83 3.63 12.31
C GLN A 578 -14.56 4.98 12.50
N ALA A 579 -15.88 4.93 12.52
CA ALA A 579 -16.72 6.14 12.60
C ALA A 579 -16.48 6.97 13.87
N ASP A 580 -16.20 6.33 14.99
CA ASP A 580 -15.88 6.95 16.27
C ASP A 580 -14.51 7.64 16.28
N GLU A 581 -13.55 7.17 15.46
CA GLU A 581 -12.22 7.77 15.29
C GLU A 581 -12.22 8.92 14.26
N TRP A 582 -13.27 9.06 13.45
CA TRP A 582 -13.30 9.98 12.30
C TRP A 582 -13.17 11.45 12.66
N GLN A 583 -13.84 11.91 13.71
CA GLN A 583 -13.78 13.31 14.14
C GLN A 583 -12.37 13.70 14.58
N GLN A 584 -11.72 12.85 15.38
CA GLN A 584 -10.35 13.07 15.83
C GLN A 584 -9.37 13.06 14.65
N LEU A 585 -9.56 12.13 13.72
CA LEU A 585 -8.75 12.02 12.53
C LEU A 585 -8.88 13.28 11.66
N GLN A 586 -10.10 13.76 11.44
CA GLN A 586 -10.36 14.97 10.66
C GLN A 586 -9.75 16.21 11.29
N GLN A 587 -9.88 16.38 12.60
CA GLN A 587 -9.28 17.50 13.30
C GLN A 587 -7.76 17.47 13.18
N ARG A 588 -7.12 16.36 13.54
CA ARG A 588 -5.66 16.24 13.53
C ARG A 588 -5.05 16.37 12.12
N SER A 589 -5.70 15.78 11.12
CA SER A 589 -5.22 15.91 9.74
C SER A 589 -5.30 17.35 9.23
N SER A 590 -6.35 18.09 9.61
CA SER A 590 -6.50 19.49 9.23
C SER A 590 -5.48 20.38 9.95
N GLU A 591 -5.26 20.17 11.25
CA GLU A 591 -4.26 20.90 12.05
C GLU A 591 -2.85 20.67 11.53
N ARG A 592 -2.46 19.41 11.29
CA ARG A 592 -1.15 19.05 10.75
C ARG A 592 -0.93 19.62 9.35
N ARG A 593 -1.95 19.55 8.50
CA ARG A 593 -1.88 20.09 7.15
C ARG A 593 -1.70 21.62 7.16
N GLN A 594 -2.46 22.34 7.98
CA GLN A 594 -2.31 23.78 8.10
C GLN A 594 -0.91 24.14 8.59
N GLY A 595 -0.40 23.46 9.61
CA GLY A 595 0.96 23.63 10.07
C GLY A 595 2.02 23.42 8.99
N LEU A 596 1.86 22.38 8.13
CA LEU A 596 2.76 22.16 6.99
C LEU A 596 2.69 23.28 5.96
N LEU A 597 1.49 23.79 5.64
CA LEU A 597 1.32 24.89 4.68
C LEU A 597 1.96 26.18 5.20
N ASP A 598 1.79 26.49 6.49
CA ASP A 598 2.40 27.66 7.13
C ASP A 598 3.93 27.54 7.16
N MET A 599 4.47 26.36 7.50
CA MET A 599 5.91 26.10 7.47
C MET A 599 6.48 26.15 6.05
N ALA A 600 5.77 25.59 5.06
CA ALA A 600 6.22 25.63 3.67
C ALA A 600 6.27 27.06 3.12
N GLY A 601 5.28 27.89 3.44
CA GLY A 601 5.29 29.32 3.10
C GLY A 601 6.46 30.07 3.72
N SER A 602 6.71 29.86 5.02
CA SER A 602 7.85 30.43 5.74
C SER A 602 9.20 29.94 5.19
N LEU A 603 9.27 28.64 4.82
CA LEU A 603 10.47 28.07 4.24
C LEU A 603 10.78 28.66 2.85
N ASP A 604 9.77 28.84 2.00
CA ASP A 604 9.96 29.42 0.67
C ASP A 604 10.53 30.87 0.75
N GLU A 605 10.14 31.64 1.75
CA GLU A 605 10.71 32.96 2.02
C GLU A 605 12.17 32.90 2.52
N GLN A 606 12.44 31.95 3.43
CA GLN A 606 13.78 31.77 4.02
C GLN A 606 14.76 31.08 3.07
N LEU A 607 14.27 30.18 2.19
CA LEU A 607 15.08 29.48 1.19
C LEU A 607 15.83 30.49 0.30
N LEU A 608 15.17 31.56 -0.11
CA LEU A 608 15.81 32.61 -0.92
C LEU A 608 16.95 33.30 -0.16
N ALA A 609 16.86 33.40 1.17
CA ALA A 609 17.90 34.01 2.00
C ALA A 609 19.13 33.08 2.20
N LEU A 610 18.94 31.76 2.11
CA LEU A 610 20.01 30.76 2.27
C LEU A 610 20.78 30.46 1.00
N LEU A 611 20.22 30.83 -0.15
CA LEU A 611 20.91 30.64 -1.41
C LEU A 611 22.18 31.51 -1.44
N ASP A 612 23.24 30.98 -2.04
CA ASP A 612 24.37 31.81 -2.42
C ASP A 612 23.90 32.92 -3.37
N ALA A 613 24.72 33.98 -3.48
CA ALA A 613 24.38 35.16 -4.26
C ALA A 613 24.05 34.77 -5.72
N GLU A 614 24.79 33.84 -6.30
CA GLU A 614 24.64 33.42 -7.69
C GLU A 614 23.26 32.75 -7.95
N ARG A 615 22.82 31.86 -7.07
CA ARG A 615 21.51 31.19 -7.18
C ARG A 615 20.36 32.16 -6.94
N ARG A 616 20.53 33.08 -6.00
CA ARG A 616 19.53 34.13 -5.71
C ARG A 616 19.34 35.04 -6.92
N ASP A 617 20.46 35.51 -7.47
CA ASP A 617 20.48 36.37 -8.65
C ASP A 617 19.83 35.66 -9.86
N GLU A 618 20.05 34.37 -10.03
CA GLU A 618 19.42 33.55 -11.08
C GLU A 618 17.90 33.51 -10.93
N ILE A 619 17.38 33.26 -9.73
CA ILE A 619 15.94 33.25 -9.47
C ILE A 619 15.31 34.62 -9.68
N GLU A 620 15.95 35.66 -9.17
CA GLU A 620 15.47 37.06 -9.34
C GLU A 620 15.50 37.47 -10.82
N ALA A 621 16.56 37.13 -11.55
CA ALA A 621 16.63 37.33 -13.00
C ALA A 621 15.51 36.61 -13.74
N GLY A 622 15.20 35.36 -13.36
CA GLY A 622 14.07 34.62 -13.93
C GLY A 622 12.71 35.27 -13.66
N LYS A 623 12.46 35.74 -12.45
CA LYS A 623 11.26 36.54 -12.12
C LYS A 623 11.17 37.82 -12.93
N HIS A 624 12.29 38.51 -13.07
CA HIS A 624 12.38 39.72 -13.87
C HIS A 624 12.06 39.46 -15.34
N ASN A 625 12.64 38.40 -15.92
CA ASN A 625 12.35 37.95 -17.29
C ASN A 625 10.85 37.69 -17.52
N ILE A 626 10.18 36.98 -16.60
CA ILE A 626 8.76 36.72 -16.68
C ILE A 626 7.95 38.01 -16.64
N SER A 627 8.29 38.92 -15.73
CA SER A 627 7.61 40.24 -15.61
C SER A 627 7.76 41.06 -16.88
N LEU A 628 8.97 41.14 -17.44
CA LEU A 628 9.26 41.83 -18.66
C LEU A 628 8.51 41.27 -19.87
N LEU A 629 8.46 39.94 -20.02
CA LEU A 629 7.72 39.29 -21.10
C LEU A 629 6.21 39.46 -20.96
N ALA A 630 5.68 39.43 -19.74
CA ALA A 630 4.27 39.65 -19.48
C ALA A 630 3.85 41.08 -19.79
N GLU A 631 4.71 42.05 -19.51
CA GLU A 631 4.50 43.46 -19.82
C GLU A 631 4.55 43.70 -21.34
N ARG A 632 5.60 43.19 -22.00
CA ARG A 632 5.73 43.26 -23.45
C ARG A 632 4.60 42.58 -24.20
N LEU A 633 4.15 41.43 -23.74
CA LEU A 633 3.00 40.74 -24.35
C LEU A 633 1.72 41.59 -24.26
N ARG A 634 1.50 42.29 -23.13
CA ARG A 634 0.38 43.22 -22.97
C ARG A 634 0.49 44.43 -23.92
N GLU A 635 1.68 44.96 -24.10
CA GLU A 635 1.94 46.07 -25.04
C GLU A 635 1.69 45.65 -26.50
N LEU A 636 2.26 44.51 -26.91
CA LEU A 636 2.06 43.98 -28.27
C LEU A 636 0.59 43.65 -28.54
N HIS A 637 -0.13 43.14 -27.54
CA HIS A 637 -1.54 42.88 -27.64
C HIS A 637 -2.40 44.15 -27.79
N ARG A 638 -2.08 45.22 -27.04
CA ARG A 638 -2.73 46.55 -27.20
C ARG A 638 -2.45 47.15 -28.56
N ALA A 639 -1.18 47.10 -29.02
CA ALA A 639 -0.79 47.59 -30.34
C ALA A 639 -1.46 46.83 -31.49
N GLY A 640 -1.76 45.54 -31.32
CA GLY A 640 -2.49 44.69 -32.27
C GLY A 640 -4.00 44.84 -32.26
N GLY A 641 -4.56 45.83 -31.53
CA GLY A 641 -5.99 46.11 -31.50
C GLY A 641 -6.83 45.44 -30.41
N GLY A 642 -6.19 44.67 -29.51
CA GLY A 642 -6.84 43.99 -28.37
C GLY A 642 -7.85 42.89 -28.76
N LEU A 643 -8.44 42.26 -27.75
CA LEU A 643 -9.54 41.31 -27.95
C LEU A 643 -10.82 42.09 -28.31
N GLN A 644 -11.23 42.06 -29.56
CA GLN A 644 -12.58 42.41 -29.93
C GLN A 644 -13.48 41.21 -29.59
N LEU A 645 -14.13 41.23 -28.43
CA LEU A 645 -15.23 40.34 -28.11
C LEU A 645 -16.36 40.65 -29.12
N ARG A 646 -16.59 39.75 -30.08
CA ARG A 646 -17.78 39.77 -30.91
C ARG A 646 -18.88 39.02 -30.20
#